data_941edcf75605227f65496efbb17a8f78
#
_entry.id   941edcf75605227f65496efbb17a8f78
#
_cell.length_a   1.000
_cell.length_b   1.000
_cell.length_c   1.000
_cell.angle_alpha   90.00
_cell.angle_beta   90.00
_cell.angle_gamma   90.00
#
_symmetry.space_group_name_H-M   'P 1'
#
loop_
_entity.id
_entity.type
_entity.pdbx_description
1 polymer ?
#
loop_
_entity_poly.entity_id
_entity_poly.type
_entity_poly.pdbx_seq_one_letter_code
_entity_poly.pdbx_strand_id
1 'polypeptide(L)'
;MDKRYEVYALADRHFYETPDRLARDGQGTAAHLYETARRPLPEGWKSARIGDWLTMTPLGPDGEPVRGPAQGWKIHASATRANAEDVARIVWDYCVERRVPFKFVPGPHLLHLRNTKYAPRDGSGKFVTVYPADEEQLHRVLRELGALLEGFEGPYILTDLRWGEGPLYVRYGAFARAFVVDERGSLVPAVRDGEGRLVPDRRAPSFQVPEWVTLPAFLQPHLDARNDTTTGELPYRIEKALHFSNGGGVYAGTDTRDGRKIVLKEGRPHAGLASDGADAIARLEREKQALERVAGTGVVPEVRDWFELGGHRFLVMDFLQGRPLNAFFAERHPLLTQDPDPQAVASYTAWALRIHRRVEEAVAAVHARGIVFNDLHVFNIMVAPDEETVFLLDFEAAAPIEENGRQVVAHPGFFAPPDRRGADIDRYALACLRLALFMPVTTLFVVDRGKAAHLAEVIAEQFPQVPREFLDEAVTEITREVSGRTVAAPSSPVDPGDWPYSRDSMVKAILASATPERDDRLFPGDVAQFSDGGGLGLAHGAAGVLFALDAAGAERYEEGERWLLDRTAPAPVGTPLGLYDGLAGVALVLDRLGHRHRALDLVEGILAERWQKLSSDLHGGLAGLGLVLGQLARTTGETELGERAHEAARILVQRLTEPVPATSRPRAGLLRGASGPALLMLRQYEWTGEEAWLEAAAVALRRDLASCVTRENGSMEVDEGWRTLPYLGDGSAGLGMVLDDLVTHSPALDGEFGTARSGVITAATSRFYAQPGLFQGRAGMILHLSRTTAPGATEDRLAAQIAGLGWFAMAYQGQLAFPGHQMMRLSMDLATGTAGCLLALGAALDPATDAHLPFLPPPDRRPH
;
A
#
# COMPACT_ATOMS: atom_id res chain seq x y z
N MET A 1 -0.88 3.08 -8.69
CA MET A 1 -1.55 2.07 -7.85
C MET A 1 -0.50 1.24 -7.12
N ASP A 2 -0.72 0.95 -5.85
CA ASP A 2 0.14 0.03 -5.09
C ASP A 2 -0.35 -1.41 -5.31
N LYS A 3 0.37 -2.16 -6.13
CA LYS A 3 -0.02 -3.51 -6.55
C LYS A 3 -0.03 -4.55 -5.42
N ARG A 4 0.55 -4.22 -4.24
CA ARG A 4 0.47 -5.09 -3.06
C ARG A 4 -0.97 -5.32 -2.60
N TYR A 5 -1.87 -4.36 -2.85
CA TYR A 5 -3.28 -4.47 -2.47
C TYR A 5 -4.06 -5.52 -3.27
N GLU A 6 -3.63 -5.86 -4.49
CA GLU A 6 -4.34 -6.83 -5.36
C GLU A 6 -4.49 -8.19 -4.69
N VAL A 7 -3.45 -8.65 -4.00
CA VAL A 7 -3.44 -9.94 -3.29
C VAL A 7 -4.48 -9.97 -2.16
N TYR A 8 -4.64 -8.85 -1.44
CA TYR A 8 -5.62 -8.72 -0.35
C TYR A 8 -7.05 -8.50 -0.85
N ALA A 9 -7.23 -8.22 -2.14
CA ALA A 9 -8.55 -8.06 -2.74
C ALA A 9 -9.15 -9.37 -3.26
N LEU A 10 -8.50 -10.53 -3.08
CA LEU A 10 -8.93 -11.80 -3.66
C LEU A 10 -9.90 -12.57 -2.77
N ALA A 11 -9.75 -12.48 -1.44
CA ALA A 11 -10.43 -13.36 -0.48
C ALA A 11 -11.82 -12.88 -0.06
N ASP A 12 -12.11 -11.59 -0.18
CA ASP A 12 -13.41 -11.02 0.15
C ASP A 12 -13.87 -10.02 -0.93
N ARG A 13 -15.17 -9.98 -1.20
CA ARG A 13 -15.74 -9.12 -2.23
C ARG A 13 -15.80 -7.65 -1.80
N HIS A 14 -16.02 -7.37 -0.52
CA HIS A 14 -16.28 -6.04 0.00
C HIS A 14 -15.06 -5.41 0.69
N PHE A 15 -14.22 -6.22 1.34
CA PHE A 15 -13.13 -5.76 2.18
C PHE A 15 -11.78 -6.35 1.77
N TYR A 16 -10.69 -5.68 2.15
CA TYR A 16 -9.36 -6.28 2.08
C TYR A 16 -9.27 -7.41 3.09
N GLU A 17 -8.69 -8.54 2.67
CA GLU A 17 -8.57 -9.73 3.49
C GLU A 17 -7.26 -10.48 3.21
N THR A 18 -6.75 -11.16 4.22
CA THR A 18 -5.53 -11.95 4.07
C THR A 18 -5.73 -13.13 3.11
N PRO A 19 -4.72 -13.44 2.28
CA PRO A 19 -4.82 -14.53 1.30
C PRO A 19 -5.08 -15.91 1.90
N ASP A 20 -4.67 -16.14 3.15
CA ASP A 20 -4.89 -17.42 3.83
C ASP A 20 -6.37 -17.68 4.16
N ARG A 21 -7.21 -16.64 4.13
CA ARG A 21 -8.67 -16.80 4.30
C ARG A 21 -9.40 -17.26 3.04
N LEU A 22 -8.82 -17.15 1.85
CA LEU A 22 -9.35 -17.80 0.64
C LEU A 22 -9.55 -19.31 0.84
N ALA A 23 -8.77 -19.92 1.73
CA ALA A 23 -8.87 -21.35 2.05
C ALA A 23 -9.96 -21.69 3.07
N ARG A 24 -10.62 -20.68 3.68
CA ARG A 24 -11.60 -20.90 4.78
C ARG A 24 -13.05 -20.91 4.33
N ASP A 25 -13.35 -20.29 3.19
CA ASP A 25 -14.73 -20.18 2.69
C ASP A 25 -15.18 -21.44 1.95
N GLY A 26 -15.82 -22.37 2.69
CA GLY A 26 -16.76 -23.34 2.14
C GLY A 26 -16.40 -24.82 2.20
N GLN A 27 -15.15 -25.22 2.36
CA GLN A 27 -14.77 -26.62 2.63
C GLN A 27 -13.50 -26.64 3.48
N GLY A 28 -13.62 -27.03 4.71
CA GLY A 28 -12.63 -27.07 5.81
C GLY A 28 -11.16 -26.89 5.43
N THR A 29 -10.45 -26.11 6.21
CA THR A 29 -9.01 -25.71 6.13
C THR A 29 -8.02 -26.82 5.71
N ALA A 30 -8.38 -28.08 5.83
CA ALA A 30 -7.54 -29.22 5.47
C ALA A 30 -7.46 -29.52 3.95
N ALA A 31 -8.47 -29.12 3.16
CA ALA A 31 -8.53 -29.49 1.73
C ALA A 31 -7.49 -28.77 0.85
N HIS A 32 -6.95 -27.64 1.31
CA HIS A 32 -6.01 -26.79 0.56
C HIS A 32 -4.58 -26.82 1.09
N LEU A 33 -4.27 -27.71 2.04
CA LEU A 33 -2.91 -27.89 2.56
C LEU A 33 -2.20 -29.04 1.83
N TYR A 34 -0.89 -28.95 1.73
CA TYR A 34 -0.04 -30.08 1.32
C TYR A 34 -0.26 -31.29 2.25
N GLU A 35 -0.11 -32.50 1.75
CA GLU A 35 -0.16 -33.71 2.58
C GLU A 35 0.86 -33.67 3.70
N THR A 36 2.07 -33.17 3.38
CA THR A 36 3.13 -32.97 4.38
C THR A 36 2.70 -32.01 5.51
N ALA A 37 1.93 -30.97 5.23
CA ALA A 37 1.44 -30.04 6.24
C ALA A 37 0.32 -30.62 7.14
N ARG A 38 -0.29 -31.74 6.71
CA ARG A 38 -1.34 -32.48 7.45
C ARG A 38 -0.80 -33.67 8.24
N ARG A 39 0.51 -33.95 8.14
CA ARG A 39 1.12 -35.05 8.89
C ARG A 39 0.95 -34.87 10.39
N PRO A 40 0.80 -35.95 11.14
CA PRO A 40 0.82 -35.91 12.61
C PRO A 40 2.12 -35.25 13.09
N LEU A 41 1.99 -34.44 14.14
CA LEU A 41 3.14 -33.83 14.80
C LEU A 41 4.08 -34.92 15.35
N PRO A 42 5.37 -34.93 14.94
CA PRO A 42 6.30 -35.94 15.49
C PRO A 42 6.52 -35.75 16.98
N GLU A 43 6.78 -36.86 17.69
CA GLU A 43 7.09 -36.84 19.11
C GLU A 43 8.34 -35.96 19.38
N GLY A 44 8.28 -35.11 20.40
CA GLY A 44 9.34 -34.17 20.73
C GLY A 44 9.44 -32.99 19.80
N TRP A 45 8.36 -32.61 19.12
CA TRP A 45 8.26 -31.42 18.26
C TRP A 45 7.09 -30.54 18.66
N LYS A 46 7.22 -29.22 18.33
CA LYS A 46 6.17 -28.23 18.42
C LYS A 46 5.95 -27.63 17.04
N SER A 47 4.68 -27.44 16.66
CA SER A 47 4.32 -26.71 15.45
C SER A 47 3.55 -25.44 15.78
N ALA A 48 3.70 -24.39 14.96
CA ALA A 48 2.91 -23.17 15.06
C ALA A 48 2.67 -22.60 13.66
N ARG A 49 1.47 -22.07 13.43
CA ARG A 49 1.16 -21.28 12.26
C ARG A 49 1.50 -19.81 12.56
N ILE A 50 2.40 -19.23 11.77
CA ILE A 50 2.83 -17.83 11.93
C ILE A 50 2.73 -17.16 10.55
N GLY A 51 1.70 -16.38 10.33
CA GLY A 51 1.36 -15.86 9.01
C GLY A 51 1.23 -16.99 7.97
N ASP A 52 1.91 -16.85 6.83
CA ASP A 52 1.92 -17.85 5.75
C ASP A 52 2.75 -19.10 6.03
N TRP A 53 3.35 -19.22 7.20
CA TRP A 53 4.33 -20.28 7.49
C TRP A 53 3.83 -21.29 8.50
N LEU A 54 4.07 -22.58 8.27
CA LEU A 54 4.03 -23.63 9.27
C LEU A 54 5.45 -23.83 9.80
N THR A 55 5.66 -23.51 11.09
CA THR A 55 6.96 -23.58 11.76
C THR A 55 7.04 -24.88 12.56
N MET A 56 8.18 -25.58 12.46
CA MET A 56 8.49 -26.83 13.13
C MET A 56 9.73 -26.66 14.02
N THR A 57 9.58 -26.84 15.32
CA THR A 57 10.66 -26.63 16.31
C THR A 57 10.81 -27.86 17.19
N PRO A 58 12.02 -28.46 17.32
CA PRO A 58 12.24 -29.60 18.24
C PRO A 58 12.16 -29.14 19.69
N LEU A 59 11.63 -30.00 20.55
CA LEU A 59 11.57 -29.81 22.01
C LEU A 59 12.79 -30.42 22.69
N GLY A 60 13.31 -29.76 23.71
CA GLY A 60 14.34 -30.28 24.60
C GLY A 60 13.81 -31.37 25.52
N PRO A 61 14.68 -31.98 26.36
CA PRO A 61 14.28 -32.97 27.37
C PRO A 61 13.33 -32.40 28.43
N ASP A 62 13.31 -31.10 28.62
CA ASP A 62 12.44 -30.32 29.49
C ASP A 62 11.05 -30.03 28.90
N GLY A 63 10.80 -30.45 27.66
CA GLY A 63 9.56 -30.17 26.93
C GLY A 63 9.47 -28.74 26.34
N GLU A 64 10.50 -27.90 26.52
CA GLU A 64 10.56 -26.57 25.98
C GLU A 64 11.23 -26.55 24.58
N PRO A 65 10.89 -25.59 23.70
CA PRO A 65 11.54 -25.45 22.41
C PRO A 65 13.07 -25.31 22.54
N VAL A 66 13.82 -26.10 21.78
CA VAL A 66 15.28 -26.00 21.74
C VAL A 66 15.67 -24.58 21.30
N ARG A 67 16.44 -23.88 22.13
CA ARG A 67 16.96 -22.54 21.82
C ARG A 67 18.13 -22.67 20.87
N GLY A 68 17.92 -22.29 19.61
CA GLY A 68 18.99 -22.11 18.62
C GLY A 68 19.62 -20.69 18.70
N PRO A 69 20.58 -20.39 17.81
CA PRO A 69 21.12 -19.05 17.69
C PRO A 69 20.03 -18.06 17.28
N ALA A 70 20.16 -16.82 17.77
CA ALA A 70 19.18 -15.76 17.41
C ALA A 70 19.32 -15.29 15.95
N GLN A 71 20.45 -15.53 15.32
CA GLN A 71 20.79 -15.20 13.94
C GLN A 71 21.89 -16.11 13.40
N GLY A 72 22.00 -16.23 12.10
CA GLY A 72 23.00 -17.09 11.45
C GLY A 72 22.73 -17.28 9.97
N TRP A 73 23.47 -18.22 9.39
CA TRP A 73 23.27 -18.68 8.04
C TRP A 73 22.05 -19.62 7.97
N LYS A 74 21.02 -19.24 7.24
CA LYS A 74 19.83 -20.04 6.99
C LYS A 74 19.80 -20.53 5.56
N ILE A 75 19.17 -21.69 5.37
CA ILE A 75 18.99 -22.31 4.06
C ILE A 75 17.53 -22.07 3.62
N HIS A 76 17.34 -21.59 2.40
CA HIS A 76 16.04 -21.58 1.78
C HIS A 76 16.00 -22.63 0.66
N ALA A 77 14.89 -23.38 0.57
CA ALA A 77 14.60 -24.20 -0.61
C ALA A 77 13.49 -23.52 -1.41
N SER A 78 13.68 -23.39 -2.73
CA SER A 78 12.65 -22.98 -3.67
C SER A 78 11.92 -24.19 -4.23
N ALA A 79 10.70 -23.97 -4.73
CA ALA A 79 9.89 -25.01 -5.36
C ALA A 79 8.93 -24.40 -6.40
N THR A 80 8.57 -25.16 -7.40
CA THR A 80 7.46 -24.89 -8.30
C THR A 80 6.15 -25.42 -7.71
N ARG A 81 5.00 -25.03 -8.27
CA ARG A 81 3.72 -25.62 -7.86
C ARG A 81 3.65 -27.15 -8.09
N ALA A 82 4.36 -27.63 -9.11
CA ALA A 82 4.33 -29.05 -9.50
C ALA A 82 5.14 -29.94 -8.56
N ASN A 83 6.24 -29.45 -7.97
CA ASN A 83 7.15 -30.22 -7.15
C ASN A 83 7.14 -29.87 -5.66
N ALA A 84 6.37 -28.88 -5.24
CA ALA A 84 6.39 -28.35 -3.87
C ALA A 84 6.04 -29.40 -2.80
N GLU A 85 5.09 -30.31 -3.06
CA GLU A 85 4.75 -31.39 -2.13
C GLU A 85 5.95 -32.30 -1.90
N ASP A 86 6.66 -32.71 -2.95
CA ASP A 86 7.84 -33.55 -2.85
C ASP A 86 8.98 -32.86 -2.12
N VAL A 87 9.25 -31.59 -2.44
CA VAL A 87 10.25 -30.78 -1.74
C VAL A 87 9.91 -30.65 -0.25
N ALA A 88 8.64 -30.37 0.10
CA ALA A 88 8.20 -30.29 1.47
C ALA A 88 8.38 -31.62 2.20
N ARG A 89 8.02 -32.73 1.59
CA ARG A 89 8.16 -34.07 2.14
C ARG A 89 9.62 -34.44 2.40
N ILE A 90 10.49 -34.23 1.43
CA ILE A 90 11.93 -34.53 1.55
C ILE A 90 12.56 -33.69 2.66
N VAL A 91 12.27 -32.37 2.71
CA VAL A 91 12.81 -31.51 3.77
C VAL A 91 12.25 -31.87 5.13
N TRP A 92 10.96 -32.19 5.24
CA TRP A 92 10.35 -32.65 6.49
C TRP A 92 11.04 -33.92 7.01
N ASP A 93 11.15 -34.97 6.19
CA ASP A 93 11.75 -36.24 6.57
C ASP A 93 13.21 -36.06 7.01
N TYR A 94 13.99 -35.28 6.25
CA TYR A 94 15.37 -34.95 6.57
C TYR A 94 15.53 -34.17 7.88
N CYS A 95 14.76 -33.09 8.05
CA CYS A 95 14.87 -32.20 9.22
C CYS A 95 14.34 -32.84 10.50
N VAL A 96 13.23 -33.61 10.44
CA VAL A 96 12.64 -34.28 11.60
C VAL A 96 13.60 -35.33 12.14
N GLU A 97 14.16 -36.20 11.28
CA GLU A 97 15.15 -37.20 11.68
C GLU A 97 16.38 -36.60 12.37
N ARG A 98 16.89 -35.46 11.87
CA ARG A 98 18.10 -34.81 12.37
C ARG A 98 17.86 -33.73 13.40
N ARG A 99 16.59 -33.53 13.80
CA ARG A 99 16.12 -32.52 14.78
C ARG A 99 16.59 -31.09 14.43
N VAL A 100 16.54 -30.72 13.12
CA VAL A 100 16.88 -29.38 12.62
C VAL A 100 15.61 -28.54 12.53
N PRO A 101 15.51 -27.36 13.16
CA PRO A 101 14.34 -26.49 13.05
C PRO A 101 14.11 -26.03 11.61
N PHE A 102 12.86 -25.97 11.18
CA PHE A 102 12.50 -25.49 9.85
C PHE A 102 11.09 -24.89 9.82
N LYS A 103 10.77 -24.19 8.76
CA LYS A 103 9.42 -23.75 8.42
C LYS A 103 9.18 -23.87 6.92
N PHE A 104 7.92 -24.02 6.52
CA PHE A 104 7.57 -24.05 5.10
C PHE A 104 6.18 -23.47 4.86
N VAL A 105 5.90 -23.10 3.61
CA VAL A 105 4.60 -22.64 3.13
C VAL A 105 3.67 -23.85 3.02
N PRO A 106 2.59 -23.95 3.82
CA PRO A 106 1.87 -25.20 4.00
C PRO A 106 0.84 -25.55 2.91
N GLY A 107 0.66 -24.68 1.91
CA GLY A 107 -0.35 -24.91 0.86
C GLY A 107 -0.02 -24.33 -0.49
N PRO A 108 -0.54 -24.94 -1.60
CA PRO A 108 -0.22 -24.56 -2.98
C PRO A 108 -0.70 -23.15 -3.33
N HIS A 109 -1.80 -22.71 -2.72
CA HIS A 109 -2.34 -21.38 -2.94
C HIS A 109 -1.39 -20.29 -2.40
N LEU A 110 -0.90 -20.45 -1.16
CA LEU A 110 0.05 -19.52 -0.56
C LEU A 110 1.37 -19.48 -1.32
N LEU A 111 1.86 -20.64 -1.79
CA LEU A 111 3.05 -20.70 -2.63
C LEU A 111 2.84 -19.93 -3.94
N HIS A 112 1.67 -20.07 -4.57
CA HIS A 112 1.31 -19.32 -5.77
C HIS A 112 1.37 -17.81 -5.52
N LEU A 113 0.68 -17.33 -4.49
CA LEU A 113 0.63 -15.90 -4.15
C LEU A 113 2.00 -15.28 -3.87
N ARG A 114 2.91 -16.04 -3.23
CA ARG A 114 4.29 -15.59 -2.95
C ARG A 114 5.16 -15.46 -4.21
N ASN A 115 4.75 -16.05 -5.33
CA ASN A 115 5.48 -16.03 -6.60
C ASN A 115 4.73 -15.31 -7.72
N THR A 116 3.60 -14.64 -7.45
CA THR A 116 2.87 -13.85 -8.46
C THR A 116 3.71 -12.67 -8.98
N LYS A 117 3.29 -12.07 -10.11
CA LYS A 117 3.98 -10.94 -10.76
C LYS A 117 4.27 -9.78 -9.80
N TYR A 118 3.38 -9.52 -8.85
CA TYR A 118 3.46 -8.39 -7.92
C TYR A 118 3.84 -8.77 -6.49
N ALA A 119 4.18 -10.04 -6.26
CA ALA A 119 4.71 -10.46 -4.97
C ALA A 119 6.02 -9.72 -4.63
N PRO A 120 6.30 -9.48 -3.33
CA PRO A 120 7.55 -8.86 -2.91
C PRO A 120 8.77 -9.66 -3.37
N ARG A 121 9.70 -9.00 -4.07
CA ARG A 121 10.88 -9.65 -4.67
C ARG A 121 11.83 -10.26 -3.64
N ASP A 122 11.84 -9.74 -2.41
CA ASP A 122 12.65 -10.26 -1.30
C ASP A 122 12.12 -11.56 -0.70
N GLY A 123 10.83 -11.85 -0.89
CA GLY A 123 10.16 -13.06 -0.43
C GLY A 123 9.98 -14.14 -1.49
N SER A 124 10.09 -13.78 -2.76
CA SER A 124 9.84 -14.68 -3.89
C SER A 124 10.82 -15.87 -3.91
N GLY A 125 10.30 -17.05 -4.24
CA GLY A 125 11.06 -18.30 -4.31
C GLY A 125 11.26 -18.97 -2.95
N LYS A 126 11.06 -18.32 -1.82
CA LYS A 126 11.27 -18.90 -0.49
C LYS A 126 10.09 -19.79 -0.10
N PHE A 127 10.23 -21.09 -0.34
CA PHE A 127 9.21 -22.10 0.00
C PHE A 127 9.47 -22.78 1.34
N VAL A 128 10.73 -23.15 1.62
CA VAL A 128 11.16 -23.70 2.92
C VAL A 128 12.28 -22.83 3.49
N THR A 129 12.37 -22.74 4.83
CA THR A 129 13.54 -22.18 5.52
C THR A 129 14.03 -23.19 6.56
N VAL A 130 15.29 -23.56 6.52
CA VAL A 130 15.96 -24.43 7.51
C VAL A 130 16.92 -23.58 8.33
N TYR A 131 17.00 -23.84 9.63
CA TYR A 131 17.78 -23.08 10.62
C TYR A 131 18.92 -23.90 11.22
N PRO A 132 20.08 -24.00 10.58
CA PRO A 132 21.25 -24.70 11.14
C PRO A 132 21.75 -24.02 12.41
N ALA A 133 22.24 -24.81 13.38
CA ALA A 133 22.77 -24.29 14.63
C ALA A 133 24.15 -23.61 14.47
N ASP A 134 24.96 -24.07 13.50
CA ASP A 134 26.31 -23.59 13.23
C ASP A 134 26.71 -23.84 11.76
N GLU A 135 27.92 -23.41 11.38
CA GLU A 135 28.44 -23.56 10.01
C GLU A 135 28.75 -25.02 9.62
N GLU A 136 29.08 -25.90 10.57
CA GLU A 136 29.28 -27.32 10.30
C GLU A 136 27.96 -28.00 9.91
N GLN A 137 26.91 -27.73 10.66
CA GLN A 137 25.58 -28.22 10.35
C GLN A 137 25.05 -27.60 9.04
N LEU A 138 25.31 -26.30 8.81
CA LEU A 138 24.99 -25.63 7.55
C LEU A 138 25.59 -26.37 6.36
N HIS A 139 26.90 -26.64 6.38
CA HIS A 139 27.58 -27.33 5.29
C HIS A 139 27.07 -28.75 5.09
N ARG A 140 26.83 -29.49 6.18
CA ARG A 140 26.27 -30.84 6.15
C ARG A 140 24.88 -30.86 5.52
N VAL A 141 23.98 -29.98 5.95
CA VAL A 141 22.62 -29.86 5.40
C VAL A 141 22.67 -29.50 3.92
N LEU A 142 23.50 -28.55 3.53
CA LEU A 142 23.64 -28.17 2.10
C LEU A 142 24.06 -29.33 1.21
N ARG A 143 25.04 -30.13 1.67
CA ARG A 143 25.49 -31.32 0.91
C ARG A 143 24.43 -32.40 0.84
N GLU A 144 23.91 -32.81 2.01
CA GLU A 144 23.00 -33.96 2.10
C GLU A 144 21.64 -33.64 1.48
N LEU A 145 21.04 -32.50 1.87
CA LEU A 145 19.74 -32.08 1.34
C LEU A 145 19.86 -31.65 -0.12
N GLY A 146 20.99 -31.05 -0.52
CA GLY A 146 21.27 -30.71 -1.91
C GLY A 146 21.28 -31.92 -2.83
N ALA A 147 21.87 -33.04 -2.39
CA ALA A 147 21.83 -34.30 -3.13
C ALA A 147 20.43 -34.91 -3.22
N LEU A 148 19.62 -34.81 -2.13
CA LEU A 148 18.23 -35.28 -2.12
C LEU A 148 17.29 -34.44 -3.01
N LEU A 149 17.63 -33.17 -3.22
CA LEU A 149 16.87 -32.23 -4.03
C LEU A 149 17.49 -31.97 -5.41
N GLU A 150 18.45 -32.81 -5.82
CA GLU A 150 19.04 -32.74 -7.17
C GLU A 150 17.94 -32.89 -8.25
N GLY A 151 17.96 -32.04 -9.27
CA GLY A 151 16.98 -32.03 -10.36
C GLY A 151 15.64 -31.37 -10.05
N PHE A 152 15.41 -30.93 -8.81
CA PHE A 152 14.23 -30.11 -8.51
C PHE A 152 14.46 -28.65 -8.94
N GLU A 153 13.43 -28.07 -9.54
CA GLU A 153 13.43 -26.69 -10.02
C GLU A 153 12.62 -25.78 -9.11
N GLY A 154 12.92 -24.47 -9.16
CA GLY A 154 12.15 -23.44 -8.48
C GLY A 154 12.65 -22.03 -8.83
N PRO A 155 11.87 -20.99 -8.47
CA PRO A 155 12.27 -19.63 -8.75
C PRO A 155 13.61 -19.29 -8.09
N TYR A 156 14.47 -18.56 -8.78
CA TYR A 156 15.72 -18.05 -8.21
C TYR A 156 15.43 -17.07 -7.05
N ILE A 157 16.06 -17.26 -5.89
CA ILE A 157 15.87 -16.39 -4.71
C ILE A 157 16.88 -15.23 -4.79
N LEU A 158 16.41 -14.05 -5.17
CA LEU A 158 17.27 -12.89 -5.49
C LEU A 158 18.13 -12.42 -4.32
N THR A 159 17.65 -12.57 -3.08
CA THR A 159 18.34 -12.10 -1.86
C THR A 159 19.43 -13.04 -1.39
N ASP A 160 19.55 -14.25 -1.97
CA ASP A 160 20.32 -15.36 -1.46
C ASP A 160 21.41 -15.81 -2.45
N LEU A 161 22.38 -16.55 -1.96
CA LEU A 161 23.40 -17.24 -2.78
C LEU A 161 22.95 -18.66 -3.05
N ARG A 162 22.89 -19.06 -4.32
CA ARG A 162 22.51 -20.42 -4.74
C ARG A 162 23.64 -21.42 -4.42
N TRP A 163 23.26 -22.58 -3.90
CA TRP A 163 24.14 -23.74 -3.68
C TRP A 163 24.04 -24.71 -4.86
N GLY A 164 25.11 -24.85 -5.62
CA GLY A 164 25.15 -25.71 -6.84
C GLY A 164 24.09 -25.31 -7.86
N GLU A 165 23.56 -26.28 -8.59
CA GLU A 165 22.49 -26.09 -9.59
C GLU A 165 21.08 -26.41 -9.05
N GLY A 166 21.00 -26.90 -7.80
CA GLY A 166 19.73 -27.29 -7.18
C GLY A 166 18.89 -26.10 -6.63
N PRO A 167 17.78 -26.40 -5.92
CA PRO A 167 16.85 -25.38 -5.43
C PRO A 167 17.25 -24.80 -4.07
N LEU A 168 18.46 -25.08 -3.56
CA LEU A 168 18.92 -24.57 -2.26
C LEU A 168 19.67 -23.24 -2.39
N TYR A 169 19.40 -22.36 -1.42
CA TYR A 169 19.99 -21.02 -1.33
C TYR A 169 20.37 -20.70 0.11
N VAL A 170 21.34 -19.84 0.32
CA VAL A 170 21.84 -19.46 1.65
C VAL A 170 21.80 -17.94 1.83
N ARG A 171 21.46 -17.51 3.05
CA ARG A 171 21.49 -16.12 3.45
C ARG A 171 21.75 -16.00 4.95
N TYR A 172 22.59 -15.03 5.36
CA TYR A 172 22.72 -14.65 6.75
C TYR A 172 21.55 -13.76 7.19
N GLY A 173 20.98 -13.97 8.38
CA GLY A 173 19.90 -13.14 8.91
C GLY A 173 19.33 -13.64 10.25
N ALA A 174 18.30 -12.96 10.75
CA ALA A 174 17.66 -13.28 12.02
C ALA A 174 16.93 -14.64 11.98
N PHE A 175 17.07 -15.44 13.04
CA PHE A 175 16.29 -16.64 13.32
C PHE A 175 15.18 -16.33 14.32
N ALA A 176 15.49 -15.52 15.36
CA ALA A 176 14.53 -15.01 16.31
C ALA A 176 13.96 -13.65 15.86
N ARG A 177 12.75 -13.34 16.27
CA ARG A 177 12.15 -12.02 16.04
C ARG A 177 12.89 -10.97 16.86
N ALA A 178 13.48 -9.99 16.20
CA ALA A 178 14.04 -8.79 16.78
C ALA A 178 13.71 -7.62 15.85
N PHE A 179 13.49 -6.44 16.42
CA PHE A 179 13.15 -5.25 15.68
C PHE A 179 14.03 -4.08 16.08
N VAL A 180 14.23 -3.15 15.15
CA VAL A 180 14.95 -1.90 15.38
C VAL A 180 14.30 -0.80 14.55
N VAL A 181 14.34 0.42 15.03
CA VAL A 181 13.94 1.59 14.24
C VAL A 181 15.06 1.91 13.24
N ASP A 182 14.73 1.90 11.94
CA ASP A 182 15.69 2.22 10.87
C ASP A 182 15.94 3.74 10.74
N GLU A 183 16.80 4.13 9.82
CA GLU A 183 17.12 5.55 9.53
C GLU A 183 15.92 6.37 9.06
N ARG A 184 14.84 5.71 8.62
CA ARG A 184 13.58 6.34 8.19
C ARG A 184 12.54 6.40 9.30
N GLY A 185 12.91 5.94 10.51
CA GLY A 185 12.00 5.88 11.65
C GLY A 185 10.99 4.73 11.59
N SER A 186 11.19 3.75 10.71
CA SER A 186 10.32 2.58 10.59
C SER A 186 10.83 1.43 11.44
N LEU A 187 9.92 0.73 12.14
CA LEU A 187 10.25 -0.49 12.87
C LEU A 187 10.46 -1.62 11.86
N VAL A 188 11.69 -2.11 11.77
CA VAL A 188 12.08 -3.14 10.81
C VAL A 188 12.71 -4.35 11.49
N PRO A 189 12.65 -5.56 10.90
CA PRO A 189 13.38 -6.72 11.42
C PRO A 189 14.87 -6.42 11.59
N ALA A 190 15.47 -6.96 12.66
CA ALA A 190 16.83 -6.65 13.05
C ALA A 190 17.71 -7.88 13.25
N VAL A 191 19.02 -7.68 13.09
CA VAL A 191 20.10 -8.59 13.48
C VAL A 191 21.06 -7.85 14.40
N ARG A 192 21.92 -8.56 15.12
CA ARG A 192 23.01 -7.97 15.90
C ARG A 192 24.26 -7.85 15.04
N ASP A 193 24.89 -6.68 15.10
CA ASP A 193 26.21 -6.47 14.49
C ASP A 193 27.34 -7.11 15.32
N GLY A 194 28.61 -6.91 14.88
CA GLY A 194 29.78 -7.43 15.56
C GLY A 194 30.01 -6.89 17.00
N GLU A 195 29.33 -5.78 17.35
CA GLU A 195 29.36 -5.18 18.69
C GLU A 195 28.11 -5.54 19.52
N GLY A 196 27.22 -6.40 19.00
CA GLY A 196 25.99 -6.84 19.64
C GLY A 196 24.84 -5.84 19.56
N ARG A 197 24.97 -4.74 18.81
CA ARG A 197 23.92 -3.73 18.61
C ARG A 197 22.90 -4.24 17.59
N LEU A 198 21.61 -3.93 17.79
CA LEU A 198 20.57 -4.22 16.80
C LEU A 198 20.70 -3.26 15.61
N VAL A 199 20.79 -3.83 14.41
CA VAL A 199 20.81 -3.13 13.13
C VAL A 199 19.79 -3.75 12.18
N PRO A 200 19.27 -3.02 11.16
CA PRO A 200 18.30 -3.55 10.23
C PRO A 200 18.76 -4.83 9.50
N ASP A 201 17.91 -5.85 9.45
CA ASP A 201 18.08 -7.05 8.60
C ASP A 201 17.74 -6.69 7.15
N ARG A 202 18.69 -6.06 6.43
CA ARG A 202 18.47 -5.58 5.07
C ARG A 202 18.18 -6.73 4.11
N ARG A 203 17.08 -6.61 3.34
CA ARG A 203 16.58 -7.61 2.38
C ARG A 203 16.51 -7.03 0.97
N ALA A 204 17.61 -6.45 0.51
CA ALA A 204 17.72 -6.01 -0.88
C ALA A 204 17.56 -7.22 -1.84
N PRO A 205 17.00 -7.05 -3.07
CA PRO A 205 16.91 -8.12 -4.06
C PRO A 205 18.28 -8.42 -4.71
N SER A 206 19.29 -8.56 -3.88
CA SER A 206 20.67 -8.94 -4.20
C SER A 206 21.31 -9.61 -2.99
N PHE A 207 22.10 -10.64 -3.22
CA PHE A 207 22.85 -11.28 -2.14
C PHE A 207 23.89 -10.32 -1.54
N GLN A 208 23.86 -10.19 -0.23
CA GLN A 208 24.81 -9.38 0.54
C GLN A 208 25.19 -10.13 1.82
N VAL A 209 26.47 -10.09 2.14
CA VAL A 209 26.99 -10.54 3.43
C VAL A 209 27.16 -9.32 4.31
N PRO A 210 26.65 -9.30 5.55
CA PRO A 210 26.91 -8.20 6.47
C PRO A 210 28.42 -8.00 6.72
N GLU A 211 28.89 -6.77 6.85
CA GLU A 211 30.31 -6.42 6.95
C GLU A 211 31.05 -7.12 8.11
N TRP A 212 30.33 -7.45 9.19
CA TRP A 212 30.88 -8.15 10.38
C TRP A 212 30.78 -9.68 10.29
N VAL A 213 30.29 -10.23 9.16
CA VAL A 213 30.12 -11.67 8.96
C VAL A 213 31.14 -12.15 7.93
N THR A 214 31.88 -13.19 8.26
CA THR A 214 32.79 -13.85 7.30
C THR A 214 31.97 -14.85 6.47
N LEU A 215 32.13 -14.82 5.15
CA LEU A 215 31.56 -15.84 4.28
C LEU A 215 32.29 -17.18 4.52
N PRO A 216 31.54 -18.28 4.83
CA PRO A 216 32.16 -19.59 4.96
C PRO A 216 32.92 -20.01 3.68
N ALA A 217 34.11 -20.56 3.82
CA ALA A 217 34.99 -20.87 2.69
C ALA A 217 34.35 -21.79 1.64
N PHE A 218 33.48 -22.72 2.05
CA PHE A 218 32.77 -23.62 1.15
C PHE A 218 31.68 -22.92 0.30
N LEU A 219 31.30 -21.67 0.62
CA LEU A 219 30.36 -20.85 -0.15
C LEU A 219 31.07 -19.99 -1.21
N GLN A 220 32.38 -19.75 -1.06
CA GLN A 220 33.15 -18.89 -1.96
C GLN A 220 33.05 -19.31 -3.44
N PRO A 221 33.21 -20.62 -3.81
CA PRO A 221 33.09 -21.04 -5.20
C PRO A 221 31.73 -20.69 -5.84
N HIS A 222 30.65 -20.72 -5.05
CA HIS A 222 29.30 -20.37 -5.53
C HIS A 222 29.14 -18.87 -5.75
N LEU A 223 29.80 -18.05 -4.92
CA LEU A 223 29.84 -16.59 -5.10
C LEU A 223 30.66 -16.22 -6.34
N ASP A 224 31.79 -16.87 -6.55
CA ASP A 224 32.64 -16.64 -7.71
C ASP A 224 31.90 -17.03 -9.01
N ALA A 225 31.26 -18.19 -9.06
CA ALA A 225 30.45 -18.63 -10.19
C ALA A 225 29.26 -17.66 -10.49
N ARG A 226 28.66 -17.10 -9.46
CA ARG A 226 27.62 -16.07 -9.65
C ARG A 226 28.18 -14.80 -10.31
N ASN A 227 29.38 -14.39 -9.94
CA ASN A 227 30.01 -13.15 -10.42
C ASN A 227 30.64 -13.30 -11.82
N ASP A 228 30.91 -14.52 -12.26
CA ASP A 228 31.49 -14.82 -13.58
C ASP A 228 30.51 -14.73 -14.75
N THR A 229 29.22 -14.42 -14.48
CA THR A 229 28.22 -14.23 -15.54
C THR A 229 28.55 -12.98 -16.35
N THR A 230 29.11 -13.17 -17.55
CA THR A 230 29.54 -12.08 -18.43
C THR A 230 28.39 -11.59 -19.32
N THR A 231 28.16 -10.28 -19.33
CA THR A 231 27.28 -9.59 -20.29
C THR A 231 28.01 -9.08 -21.53
N GLY A 232 29.27 -9.45 -21.69
CA GLY A 232 30.25 -8.80 -22.60
C GLY A 232 30.01 -8.94 -24.11
N GLU A 233 29.11 -9.82 -24.55
CA GLU A 233 28.87 -10.07 -26.00
C GLU A 233 27.50 -9.60 -26.50
N LEU A 234 26.67 -8.96 -25.65
CA LEU A 234 25.36 -8.51 -26.09
C LEU A 234 25.48 -7.26 -26.98
N PRO A 235 24.76 -7.21 -28.13
CA PRO A 235 24.77 -6.04 -28.99
C PRO A 235 23.85 -4.94 -28.45
N TYR A 236 23.58 -4.91 -27.14
CA TYR A 236 22.65 -3.99 -26.48
C TYR A 236 23.33 -3.30 -25.32
N ARG A 237 23.32 -1.95 -25.34
CA ARG A 237 23.77 -1.14 -24.22
C ARG A 237 22.56 -0.72 -23.38
N ILE A 238 22.43 -1.27 -22.19
CA ILE A 238 21.41 -0.87 -21.22
C ILE A 238 21.73 0.52 -20.67
N GLU A 239 20.76 1.43 -20.68
CA GLU A 239 20.91 2.82 -20.23
C GLU A 239 20.16 3.07 -18.93
N LYS A 240 18.96 2.47 -18.79
CA LYS A 240 18.09 2.73 -17.66
C LYS A 240 17.16 1.53 -17.41
N ALA A 241 16.99 1.16 -16.15
CA ALA A 241 15.88 0.32 -15.75
C ALA A 241 14.60 1.16 -15.66
N LEU A 242 13.56 0.75 -16.35
CA LEU A 242 12.27 1.42 -16.38
C LEU A 242 11.33 0.91 -15.29
N HIS A 243 11.31 -0.42 -15.10
CA HIS A 243 10.43 -1.08 -14.14
C HIS A 243 11.01 -2.41 -13.67
N PHE A 244 10.69 -2.81 -12.44
CA PHE A 244 10.97 -4.13 -11.90
C PHE A 244 9.69 -4.77 -11.34
N SER A 245 9.51 -6.04 -11.63
CA SER A 245 8.50 -6.90 -11.01
C SER A 245 9.16 -8.19 -10.49
N ASN A 246 8.37 -9.05 -9.87
CA ASN A 246 8.87 -10.39 -9.53
C ASN A 246 9.16 -11.25 -10.77
N GLY A 247 8.53 -10.96 -11.91
CA GLY A 247 8.76 -11.67 -13.17
C GLY A 247 10.02 -11.26 -13.92
N GLY A 248 10.65 -10.12 -13.59
CA GLY A 248 11.83 -9.61 -14.29
C GLY A 248 11.87 -8.09 -14.33
N GLY A 249 12.78 -7.55 -15.13
CA GLY A 249 12.98 -6.13 -15.38
C GLY A 249 12.52 -5.69 -16.77
N VAL A 250 12.26 -4.40 -16.91
CA VAL A 250 12.08 -3.71 -18.20
C VAL A 250 13.13 -2.64 -18.29
N TYR A 251 13.91 -2.62 -19.38
CA TYR A 251 15.07 -1.77 -19.54
C TYR A 251 14.97 -0.97 -20.84
N ALA A 252 15.35 0.30 -20.80
CA ALA A 252 15.64 1.08 -22.00
C ALA A 252 17.13 0.98 -22.35
N GLY A 253 17.42 0.91 -23.63
CA GLY A 253 18.78 0.80 -24.12
C GLY A 253 18.92 1.20 -25.57
N THR A 254 20.10 0.95 -26.12
CA THR A 254 20.45 1.21 -27.52
C THR A 254 21.02 -0.08 -28.13
N ASP A 255 20.51 -0.47 -29.29
CA ASP A 255 21.12 -1.48 -30.14
C ASP A 255 22.41 -0.91 -30.72
N THR A 256 23.55 -1.52 -30.41
CA THR A 256 24.87 -1.02 -30.83
C THR A 256 25.16 -1.28 -32.33
N ARG A 257 24.35 -2.12 -33.00
CA ARG A 257 24.52 -2.45 -34.42
C ARG A 257 24.01 -1.35 -35.34
N ASP A 258 22.92 -0.67 -34.97
CA ASP A 258 22.25 0.35 -35.79
C ASP A 258 21.97 1.66 -35.06
N GLY A 259 22.28 1.74 -33.76
CA GLY A 259 22.08 2.94 -32.92
C GLY A 259 20.64 3.23 -32.52
N ARG A 260 19.71 2.33 -32.79
CA ARG A 260 18.29 2.54 -32.47
C ARG A 260 18.01 2.33 -30.99
N LYS A 261 17.08 3.12 -30.48
CA LYS A 261 16.55 2.95 -29.13
C LYS A 261 15.65 1.73 -29.06
N ILE A 262 15.82 0.96 -28.01
CA ILE A 262 15.11 -0.30 -27.79
C ILE A 262 14.58 -0.40 -26.35
N VAL A 263 13.62 -1.30 -26.16
CA VAL A 263 13.16 -1.79 -24.86
C VAL A 263 13.49 -3.28 -24.77
N LEU A 264 14.09 -3.69 -23.65
CA LEU A 264 14.29 -5.10 -23.32
C LEU A 264 13.36 -5.44 -22.15
N LYS A 265 12.56 -6.50 -22.33
CA LYS A 265 11.78 -7.13 -21.25
C LYS A 265 12.45 -8.45 -20.86
N GLU A 266 12.63 -8.67 -19.55
CA GLU A 266 13.21 -9.86 -18.96
C GLU A 266 12.11 -10.77 -18.41
N GLY A 267 12.15 -12.06 -18.72
CA GLY A 267 11.33 -13.11 -18.11
C GLY A 267 12.18 -14.05 -17.27
N ARG A 268 11.88 -14.15 -15.98
CA ARG A 268 12.53 -15.05 -15.03
C ARG A 268 11.79 -16.39 -14.96
N PRO A 269 12.50 -17.54 -14.98
CA PRO A 269 11.87 -18.86 -14.89
C PRO A 269 11.16 -19.06 -13.54
N HIS A 270 10.02 -19.70 -13.56
CA HIS A 270 9.20 -20.11 -12.40
C HIS A 270 8.70 -18.95 -11.51
N ALA A 271 9.01 -17.70 -11.81
CA ALA A 271 8.64 -16.50 -11.06
C ALA A 271 7.63 -15.63 -11.84
N GLY A 272 6.99 -14.70 -11.15
CA GLY A 272 6.05 -13.79 -11.78
C GLY A 272 4.79 -14.49 -12.28
N LEU A 273 4.23 -15.42 -11.49
CA LEU A 273 3.10 -16.24 -11.90
C LEU A 273 1.85 -15.42 -12.18
N ALA A 274 1.16 -15.75 -13.27
CA ALA A 274 -0.19 -15.30 -13.54
C ALA A 274 -1.23 -16.19 -12.83
N SER A 275 -2.50 -15.83 -12.84
CA SER A 275 -3.57 -16.60 -12.18
C SER A 275 -3.76 -18.01 -12.79
N ASP A 276 -3.43 -18.21 -14.07
CA ASP A 276 -3.42 -19.51 -14.75
C ASP A 276 -2.17 -20.37 -14.41
N GLY A 277 -1.21 -19.80 -13.66
CA GLY A 277 0.04 -20.45 -13.28
C GLY A 277 1.18 -20.27 -14.27
N ALA A 278 0.99 -19.57 -15.38
CA ALA A 278 2.07 -19.25 -16.33
C ALA A 278 3.10 -18.34 -15.64
N ASP A 279 4.38 -18.68 -15.78
CA ASP A 279 5.51 -17.89 -15.29
C ASP A 279 5.84 -16.71 -16.23
N ALA A 280 6.82 -15.91 -15.86
CA ALA A 280 7.23 -14.76 -16.65
C ALA A 280 7.78 -15.12 -18.03
N ILE A 281 8.44 -16.28 -18.19
CA ILE A 281 8.92 -16.73 -19.50
C ILE A 281 7.73 -17.06 -20.40
N ALA A 282 6.79 -17.88 -19.93
CA ALA A 282 5.61 -18.25 -20.70
C ALA A 282 4.76 -17.03 -21.10
N ARG A 283 4.63 -16.03 -20.20
CA ARG A 283 3.93 -14.77 -20.53
C ARG A 283 4.69 -13.94 -21.56
N LEU A 284 6.02 -13.87 -21.46
CA LEU A 284 6.85 -13.14 -22.41
C LEU A 284 6.85 -13.79 -23.81
N GLU A 285 6.76 -15.12 -23.89
CA GLU A 285 6.54 -15.86 -25.15
C GLU A 285 5.18 -15.54 -25.78
N ARG A 286 4.10 -15.49 -24.98
CA ARG A 286 2.76 -15.06 -25.44
C ARG A 286 2.82 -13.63 -25.98
N GLU A 287 3.48 -12.71 -25.27
CA GLU A 287 3.67 -11.34 -25.74
C GLU A 287 4.38 -11.27 -27.08
N LYS A 288 5.49 -12.01 -27.22
CA LYS A 288 6.24 -12.11 -28.49
C LYS A 288 5.35 -12.61 -29.63
N GLN A 289 4.64 -13.72 -29.44
CA GLN A 289 3.77 -14.31 -30.45
C GLN A 289 2.62 -13.37 -30.84
N ALA A 290 2.02 -12.67 -29.88
CA ALA A 290 0.97 -11.70 -30.12
C ALA A 290 1.51 -10.51 -30.93
N LEU A 291 2.67 -9.94 -30.54
CA LEU A 291 3.30 -8.82 -31.25
C LEU A 291 3.70 -9.18 -32.68
N GLU A 292 4.26 -10.37 -32.91
CA GLU A 292 4.57 -10.87 -34.26
C GLU A 292 3.31 -11.00 -35.14
N ARG A 293 2.17 -11.42 -34.57
CA ARG A 293 0.91 -11.55 -35.30
C ARG A 293 0.29 -10.19 -35.67
N VAL A 294 0.46 -9.18 -34.81
CA VAL A 294 -0.06 -7.82 -35.03
C VAL A 294 0.98 -6.88 -35.68
N ALA A 295 2.14 -7.39 -36.05
CA ALA A 295 3.20 -6.61 -36.68
C ALA A 295 2.71 -5.86 -37.94
N GLY A 296 3.27 -4.66 -38.18
CA GLY A 296 2.92 -3.82 -39.30
C GLY A 296 1.57 -3.09 -39.17
N THR A 297 0.88 -3.16 -38.01
CA THR A 297 -0.34 -2.37 -37.77
C THR A 297 -0.02 -0.90 -37.44
N GLY A 298 1.20 -0.60 -37.00
CA GLY A 298 1.64 0.73 -36.61
C GLY A 298 1.14 1.21 -35.24
N VAL A 299 0.41 0.35 -34.49
CA VAL A 299 -0.15 0.68 -33.17
C VAL A 299 0.51 -0.11 -32.04
N VAL A 300 1.58 -0.86 -32.32
CA VAL A 300 2.31 -1.69 -31.35
C VAL A 300 3.82 -1.57 -31.59
N PRO A 301 4.68 -1.92 -30.61
CA PRO A 301 6.11 -2.02 -30.84
C PRO A 301 6.45 -3.24 -31.71
N GLU A 302 7.42 -3.07 -32.64
CA GLU A 302 7.91 -4.20 -33.45
C GLU A 302 8.93 -5.02 -32.66
N VAL A 303 8.83 -6.36 -32.76
CA VAL A 303 9.79 -7.31 -32.18
C VAL A 303 11.09 -7.25 -32.98
N ARG A 304 12.23 -7.13 -32.27
CA ARG A 304 13.57 -7.08 -32.86
C ARG A 304 14.40 -8.33 -32.62
N ASP A 305 14.32 -8.85 -31.41
CA ASP A 305 15.16 -10.00 -31.03
C ASP A 305 14.55 -10.79 -29.88
N TRP A 306 14.98 -12.03 -29.71
CA TRP A 306 14.60 -12.95 -28.66
C TRP A 306 15.80 -13.83 -28.31
N PHE A 307 16.31 -13.71 -27.08
CA PHE A 307 17.50 -14.43 -26.66
C PHE A 307 17.41 -14.90 -25.19
N GLU A 308 18.36 -15.75 -24.83
CA GLU A 308 18.53 -16.25 -23.46
C GLU A 308 19.86 -15.76 -22.90
N LEU A 309 19.87 -15.32 -21.65
CA LEU A 309 21.07 -14.98 -20.90
C LEU A 309 20.89 -15.37 -19.43
N GLY A 310 21.83 -16.17 -18.89
CA GLY A 310 21.81 -16.59 -17.48
C GLY A 310 20.55 -17.37 -17.07
N GLY A 311 19.93 -18.11 -18.00
CA GLY A 311 18.69 -18.83 -17.77
C GLY A 311 17.43 -17.96 -17.81
N HIS A 312 17.56 -16.66 -18.07
CA HIS A 312 16.44 -15.73 -18.28
C HIS A 312 16.19 -15.52 -19.77
N ARG A 313 14.93 -15.26 -20.14
CA ARG A 313 14.55 -14.88 -21.50
C ARG A 313 14.43 -13.37 -21.63
N PHE A 314 14.82 -12.87 -22.79
CA PHE A 314 14.74 -11.45 -23.12
C PHE A 314 14.01 -11.25 -24.43
N LEU A 315 13.02 -10.35 -24.43
CA LEU A 315 12.33 -9.83 -25.60
C LEU A 315 12.83 -8.42 -25.89
N VAL A 316 13.35 -8.17 -27.08
CA VAL A 316 13.80 -6.86 -27.53
C VAL A 316 12.80 -6.29 -28.50
N MET A 317 12.39 -5.06 -28.27
CA MET A 317 11.38 -4.35 -29.05
C MET A 317 11.82 -2.91 -29.37
N ASP A 318 11.18 -2.31 -30.36
CA ASP A 318 11.34 -0.87 -30.62
C ASP A 318 10.94 -0.03 -29.43
N PHE A 319 11.72 1.02 -29.16
CA PHE A 319 11.34 2.06 -28.21
C PHE A 319 10.37 3.02 -28.87
N LEU A 320 9.11 3.06 -28.40
CA LEU A 320 8.11 4.00 -28.88
C LEU A 320 8.25 5.34 -28.16
N GLN A 321 8.30 6.43 -28.92
CA GLN A 321 8.30 7.77 -28.35
C GLN A 321 6.89 8.18 -27.97
N GLY A 322 6.71 8.60 -26.70
CA GLY A 322 5.42 9.03 -26.20
C GLY A 322 5.38 9.03 -24.69
N ARG A 323 4.20 9.23 -24.16
CA ARG A 323 3.93 9.23 -22.72
C ARG A 323 2.69 8.37 -22.43
N PRO A 324 2.68 7.61 -21.34
CA PRO A 324 1.48 6.85 -20.97
C PRO A 324 0.31 7.80 -20.69
N LEU A 325 -0.89 7.38 -21.10
CA LEU A 325 -2.10 8.19 -21.04
C LEU A 325 -2.41 8.75 -19.64
N ASN A 326 -2.09 7.98 -18.59
CA ASN A 326 -2.25 8.45 -17.21
C ASN A 326 -1.42 9.69 -16.86
N ALA A 327 -0.30 9.96 -17.55
CA ALA A 327 0.53 11.14 -17.28
C ALA A 327 -0.19 12.45 -17.64
N PHE A 328 -1.09 12.39 -18.62
CA PHE A 328 -1.86 13.57 -19.05
C PHE A 328 -2.90 14.01 -18.03
N PHE A 329 -3.38 13.10 -17.16
CA PHE A 329 -4.26 13.45 -16.06
C PHE A 329 -3.62 14.43 -15.09
N ALA A 330 -2.44 14.10 -14.58
CA ALA A 330 -1.74 14.91 -13.58
C ALA A 330 -1.41 16.32 -14.08
N GLU A 331 -1.35 16.51 -15.42
CA GLU A 331 -0.94 17.78 -16.02
C GLU A 331 -2.10 18.62 -16.54
N ARG A 332 -3.16 17.98 -17.07
CA ARG A 332 -4.15 18.69 -17.88
C ARG A 332 -5.58 18.55 -17.40
N HIS A 333 -5.84 17.69 -16.40
CA HIS A 333 -7.21 17.47 -15.98
C HIS A 333 -7.79 18.73 -15.35
N PRO A 334 -8.85 19.32 -15.91
CA PRO A 334 -9.32 20.65 -15.50
C PRO A 334 -9.82 20.67 -14.06
N LEU A 335 -10.32 19.54 -13.54
CA LEU A 335 -10.81 19.44 -12.15
C LEU A 335 -9.69 19.42 -11.08
N LEU A 336 -8.41 19.51 -11.48
CA LEU A 336 -7.28 19.70 -10.54
C LEU A 336 -7.21 21.15 -10.02
N THR A 337 -8.06 22.04 -10.49
CA THR A 337 -8.23 23.40 -9.98
C THR A 337 -9.57 23.55 -9.26
N GLN A 338 -9.69 24.60 -8.47
CA GLN A 338 -10.91 24.92 -7.75
C GLN A 338 -12.03 25.35 -8.71
N ASP A 339 -11.73 26.32 -9.58
CA ASP A 339 -12.64 26.91 -10.54
C ASP A 339 -12.11 26.64 -11.96
N PRO A 340 -12.46 25.48 -12.55
CA PRO A 340 -11.99 25.12 -13.88
C PRO A 340 -12.46 26.14 -14.92
N ASP A 341 -11.54 26.65 -15.74
CA ASP A 341 -11.91 27.48 -16.88
C ASP A 341 -12.80 26.69 -17.87
N PRO A 342 -14.01 27.19 -18.21
CA PRO A 342 -14.90 26.51 -19.15
C PRO A 342 -14.26 26.17 -20.49
N GLN A 343 -13.32 27.01 -20.97
CA GLN A 343 -12.59 26.76 -22.21
C GLN A 343 -11.58 25.60 -22.03
N ALA A 344 -10.93 25.51 -20.88
CA ALA A 344 -10.05 24.38 -20.55
C ALA A 344 -10.85 23.07 -20.46
N VAL A 345 -12.03 23.10 -19.84
CA VAL A 345 -12.96 21.93 -19.77
C VAL A 345 -13.37 21.49 -21.19
N ALA A 346 -13.76 22.44 -22.05
CA ALA A 346 -14.16 22.14 -23.42
C ALA A 346 -12.99 21.55 -24.25
N SER A 347 -11.79 22.15 -24.11
CA SER A 347 -10.59 21.72 -24.83
C SER A 347 -10.16 20.32 -24.40
N TYR A 348 -10.17 20.05 -23.07
CA TYR A 348 -9.91 18.72 -22.52
C TYR A 348 -10.92 17.69 -23.01
N THR A 349 -12.22 18.03 -23.01
CA THR A 349 -13.29 17.16 -23.49
C THR A 349 -13.06 16.76 -24.95
N ALA A 350 -12.76 17.73 -25.83
CA ALA A 350 -12.49 17.45 -27.23
C ALA A 350 -11.25 16.54 -27.42
N TRP A 351 -10.20 16.77 -26.63
CA TRP A 351 -8.99 15.93 -26.62
C TRP A 351 -9.31 14.51 -26.15
N ALA A 352 -10.01 14.33 -25.02
CA ALA A 352 -10.34 13.04 -24.44
C ALA A 352 -11.20 12.18 -25.38
N LEU A 353 -12.22 12.78 -26.03
CA LEU A 353 -13.07 12.11 -27.02
C LEU A 353 -12.24 11.66 -28.24
N ARG A 354 -11.29 12.49 -28.70
CA ARG A 354 -10.41 12.16 -29.81
C ARG A 354 -9.46 11.01 -29.44
N ILE A 355 -8.81 11.07 -28.28
CA ILE A 355 -7.94 9.99 -27.81
C ILE A 355 -8.71 8.68 -27.66
N HIS A 356 -9.91 8.70 -27.07
CA HIS A 356 -10.73 7.49 -26.95
C HIS A 356 -10.96 6.84 -28.33
N ARG A 357 -11.36 7.62 -29.34
CA ARG A 357 -11.54 7.13 -30.73
C ARG A 357 -10.28 6.48 -31.28
N ARG A 358 -9.09 7.11 -31.07
CA ARG A 358 -7.82 6.55 -31.54
C ARG A 358 -7.50 5.20 -30.84
N VAL A 359 -7.85 5.08 -29.57
CA VAL A 359 -7.71 3.80 -28.84
C VAL A 359 -8.67 2.73 -29.39
N GLU A 360 -9.92 3.08 -29.68
CA GLU A 360 -10.86 2.16 -30.35
C GLU A 360 -10.33 1.69 -31.71
N GLU A 361 -9.80 2.59 -32.53
CA GLU A 361 -9.17 2.27 -33.82
C GLU A 361 -7.96 1.32 -33.64
N ALA A 362 -7.10 1.58 -32.62
CA ALA A 362 -5.95 0.74 -32.32
C ALA A 362 -6.35 -0.68 -31.88
N VAL A 363 -7.35 -0.80 -30.99
CA VAL A 363 -7.91 -2.08 -30.56
C VAL A 363 -8.52 -2.83 -31.73
N ALA A 364 -9.30 -2.15 -32.59
CA ALA A 364 -9.87 -2.74 -33.80
C ALA A 364 -8.78 -3.26 -34.76
N ALA A 365 -7.66 -2.56 -34.93
CA ALA A 365 -6.53 -3.02 -35.73
C ALA A 365 -5.89 -4.30 -35.17
N VAL A 366 -5.79 -4.43 -33.86
CA VAL A 366 -5.33 -5.65 -33.16
C VAL A 366 -6.32 -6.81 -33.37
N HIS A 367 -7.63 -6.56 -33.18
CA HIS A 367 -8.68 -7.56 -33.41
C HIS A 367 -8.73 -8.04 -34.87
N ALA A 368 -8.50 -7.15 -35.84
CA ALA A 368 -8.43 -7.52 -37.25
C ALA A 368 -7.30 -8.51 -37.58
N ARG A 369 -6.27 -8.60 -36.74
CA ARG A 369 -5.20 -9.61 -36.81
C ARG A 369 -5.52 -10.87 -35.98
N GLY A 370 -6.72 -10.97 -35.42
CA GLY A 370 -7.18 -12.14 -34.65
C GLY A 370 -6.60 -12.22 -33.25
N ILE A 371 -6.23 -11.10 -32.62
CA ILE A 371 -5.72 -11.01 -31.25
C ILE A 371 -6.69 -10.18 -30.40
N VAL A 372 -6.99 -10.64 -29.18
CA VAL A 372 -7.63 -9.88 -28.10
C VAL A 372 -6.53 -9.33 -27.20
N PHE A 373 -6.59 -8.06 -26.86
CA PHE A 373 -5.54 -7.40 -26.07
C PHE A 373 -5.59 -7.80 -24.59
N ASN A 374 -6.78 -7.92 -24.00
CA ASN A 374 -7.07 -8.40 -22.66
C ASN A 374 -6.57 -7.52 -21.49
N ASP A 375 -5.73 -6.51 -21.70
CA ASP A 375 -5.19 -5.65 -20.61
C ASP A 375 -5.21 -4.16 -20.99
N LEU A 376 -6.34 -3.71 -21.54
CA LEU A 376 -6.53 -2.31 -21.92
C LEU A 376 -6.77 -1.44 -20.70
N HIS A 377 -5.85 -0.50 -20.42
CA HIS A 377 -5.97 0.51 -19.37
C HIS A 377 -5.00 1.69 -19.60
N VAL A 378 -5.20 2.79 -18.89
CA VAL A 378 -4.49 4.07 -19.08
C VAL A 378 -2.96 4.00 -18.97
N PHE A 379 -2.39 2.97 -18.34
CA PHE A 379 -0.94 2.78 -18.25
C PHE A 379 -0.37 2.00 -19.44
N ASN A 380 -1.20 1.20 -20.15
CA ASN A 380 -0.81 0.41 -21.31
C ASN A 380 -1.14 1.12 -22.64
N ILE A 381 -1.67 2.33 -22.56
CA ILE A 381 -1.89 3.21 -23.71
C ILE A 381 -0.83 4.30 -23.70
N MET A 382 -0.03 4.38 -24.75
CA MET A 382 0.96 5.44 -24.95
C MET A 382 0.46 6.42 -25.99
N VAL A 383 0.56 7.72 -25.70
CA VAL A 383 0.20 8.81 -26.61
C VAL A 383 1.50 9.41 -27.12
N ALA A 384 1.64 9.48 -28.43
CA ALA A 384 2.81 10.06 -29.10
C ALA A 384 2.88 11.59 -28.90
N PRO A 385 4.02 12.24 -29.19
CA PRO A 385 4.18 13.69 -29.02
C PRO A 385 3.24 14.55 -29.90
N ASP A 386 2.69 13.99 -30.98
CA ASP A 386 1.68 14.65 -31.83
C ASP A 386 0.28 14.70 -31.21
N GLU A 387 0.07 13.94 -30.12
CA GLU A 387 -1.21 13.78 -29.42
C GLU A 387 -2.38 13.27 -30.32
N GLU A 388 -2.03 12.64 -31.43
CA GLU A 388 -2.95 12.04 -32.40
C GLU A 388 -2.69 10.54 -32.56
N THR A 389 -1.44 10.10 -32.41
CA THR A 389 -1.05 8.70 -32.53
C THR A 389 -1.06 8.03 -31.17
N VAL A 390 -1.68 6.85 -31.06
CA VAL A 390 -1.68 6.03 -29.86
C VAL A 390 -1.06 4.67 -30.15
N PHE A 391 -0.36 4.12 -29.13
CA PHE A 391 0.20 2.78 -29.15
C PHE A 391 -0.32 1.97 -27.97
N LEU A 392 -0.49 0.66 -28.18
CA LEU A 392 -0.79 -0.30 -27.14
C LEU A 392 0.49 -1.01 -26.70
N LEU A 393 0.70 -1.11 -25.41
CA LEU A 393 1.89 -1.69 -24.77
C LEU A 393 1.50 -2.89 -23.91
N ASP A 394 2.46 -3.82 -23.68
CA ASP A 394 2.32 -4.92 -22.74
C ASP A 394 1.29 -5.98 -23.18
N PHE A 395 1.66 -6.78 -24.20
CA PHE A 395 0.83 -7.85 -24.79
C PHE A 395 0.90 -9.18 -24.02
N GLU A 396 1.41 -9.21 -22.78
CA GLU A 396 1.57 -10.47 -22.02
C GLU A 396 0.26 -11.19 -21.68
N ALA A 397 -0.87 -10.46 -21.66
CA ALA A 397 -2.21 -10.99 -21.44
C ALA A 397 -2.96 -11.26 -22.75
N ALA A 398 -2.39 -10.83 -23.89
CA ALA A 398 -3.04 -10.99 -25.19
C ALA A 398 -3.21 -12.47 -25.57
N ALA A 399 -4.29 -12.76 -26.26
CA ALA A 399 -4.63 -14.11 -26.67
C ALA A 399 -5.28 -14.13 -28.06
N PRO A 400 -5.17 -15.26 -28.81
CA PRO A 400 -5.93 -15.46 -30.02
C PRO A 400 -7.46 -15.33 -29.79
N ILE A 401 -8.15 -14.63 -30.67
CA ILE A 401 -9.60 -14.39 -30.54
C ILE A 401 -10.41 -15.71 -30.58
N GLU A 402 -9.91 -16.70 -31.26
CA GLU A 402 -10.48 -18.02 -31.38
C GLU A 402 -10.47 -18.82 -30.07
N GLU A 403 -9.61 -18.51 -29.13
CA GLU A 403 -9.56 -19.17 -27.82
C GLU A 403 -10.74 -18.79 -26.94
N ASN A 404 -11.34 -17.63 -27.17
CA ASN A 404 -12.50 -17.12 -26.42
C ASN A 404 -12.33 -17.26 -24.90
N GLY A 405 -11.12 -16.96 -24.43
CA GLY A 405 -10.68 -17.11 -23.04
C GLY A 405 -11.29 -16.09 -22.08
N ARG A 406 -11.04 -16.29 -20.77
CA ARG A 406 -11.31 -15.31 -19.72
C ARG A 406 -10.10 -14.43 -19.50
N GLN A 407 -10.31 -13.25 -18.98
CA GLN A 407 -9.22 -12.38 -18.55
C GLN A 407 -8.46 -12.98 -17.36
N VAL A 408 -7.13 -12.99 -17.44
CA VAL A 408 -6.24 -13.61 -16.45
C VAL A 408 -5.47 -12.58 -15.65
N VAL A 409 -5.17 -11.42 -16.28
CA VAL A 409 -4.45 -10.29 -15.69
C VAL A 409 -5.13 -9.01 -16.19
N ALA A 410 -5.36 -8.04 -15.34
CA ALA A 410 -5.78 -6.70 -15.73
C ALA A 410 -5.64 -5.71 -14.58
N HIS A 411 -5.66 -4.43 -14.94
CA HIS A 411 -5.79 -3.35 -13.98
C HIS A 411 -7.20 -3.37 -13.34
N PRO A 412 -7.35 -3.31 -11.99
CA PRO A 412 -8.64 -3.43 -11.31
C PRO A 412 -9.77 -2.56 -11.87
N GLY A 413 -9.48 -1.29 -12.24
CA GLY A 413 -10.48 -0.39 -12.80
C GLY A 413 -10.99 -0.74 -14.21
N PHE A 414 -10.42 -1.78 -14.83
CA PHE A 414 -10.72 -2.23 -16.19
C PHE A 414 -10.94 -3.75 -16.26
N PHE A 415 -10.94 -4.41 -15.10
CA PHE A 415 -11.10 -5.87 -15.01
C PHE A 415 -12.53 -6.28 -15.37
N ALA A 416 -12.66 -7.01 -16.48
CA ALA A 416 -13.94 -7.46 -16.98
C ALA A 416 -14.58 -8.51 -16.05
N PRO A 417 -15.91 -8.48 -15.87
CA PRO A 417 -16.61 -9.50 -15.08
C PRO A 417 -16.43 -10.90 -15.67
N PRO A 418 -16.57 -11.96 -14.84
CA PRO A 418 -16.27 -13.34 -15.23
C PRO A 418 -17.10 -13.88 -16.40
N ASP A 419 -18.19 -13.22 -16.75
CA ASP A 419 -19.08 -13.54 -17.86
C ASP A 419 -18.60 -12.99 -19.22
N ARG A 420 -17.58 -12.11 -19.25
CA ARG A 420 -16.97 -11.59 -20.47
C ARG A 420 -15.89 -12.53 -20.96
N ARG A 421 -15.83 -12.71 -22.28
CA ARG A 421 -14.84 -13.58 -22.94
C ARG A 421 -14.39 -12.99 -24.26
N GLY A 422 -13.17 -13.33 -24.68
CA GLY A 422 -12.62 -12.90 -25.96
C GLY A 422 -12.74 -11.38 -26.16
N ALA A 423 -13.15 -10.92 -27.31
CA ALA A 423 -13.26 -9.51 -27.66
C ALA A 423 -14.22 -8.69 -26.75
N ASP A 424 -15.15 -9.34 -26.01
CA ASP A 424 -16.00 -8.65 -25.05
C ASP A 424 -15.22 -8.10 -23.85
N ILE A 425 -14.05 -8.65 -23.55
CA ILE A 425 -13.12 -8.16 -22.52
C ILE A 425 -12.62 -6.75 -22.90
N ASP A 426 -12.11 -6.59 -24.13
CA ASP A 426 -11.60 -5.31 -24.60
C ASP A 426 -12.74 -4.30 -24.79
N ARG A 427 -13.95 -4.74 -25.18
CA ARG A 427 -15.14 -3.90 -25.27
C ARG A 427 -15.53 -3.33 -23.90
N TYR A 428 -15.52 -4.17 -22.86
CA TYR A 428 -15.74 -3.72 -21.47
C TYR A 428 -14.68 -2.70 -21.04
N ALA A 429 -13.40 -2.96 -21.32
CA ALA A 429 -12.32 -2.05 -20.96
C ALA A 429 -12.40 -0.71 -21.71
N LEU A 430 -12.81 -0.69 -22.98
CA LEU A 430 -13.09 0.53 -23.74
C LEU A 430 -14.25 1.33 -23.12
N ALA A 431 -15.30 0.65 -22.67
CA ALA A 431 -16.40 1.31 -21.96
C ALA A 431 -15.93 1.93 -20.62
N CYS A 432 -15.11 1.22 -19.85
CA CYS A 432 -14.48 1.79 -18.66
C CYS A 432 -13.58 2.99 -19.00
N LEU A 433 -12.84 2.96 -20.11
CA LEU A 433 -11.99 4.05 -20.55
C LEU A 433 -12.78 5.31 -20.88
N ARG A 434 -14.01 5.20 -21.44
CA ARG A 434 -14.90 6.35 -21.68
C ARG A 434 -15.14 7.15 -20.39
N LEU A 435 -15.37 6.46 -19.27
CA LEU A 435 -15.59 7.13 -17.99
C LEU A 435 -14.27 7.54 -17.32
N ALA A 436 -13.25 6.69 -17.41
CA ALA A 436 -11.94 6.94 -16.78
C ALA A 436 -11.23 8.18 -17.31
N LEU A 437 -11.41 8.54 -18.56
CA LEU A 437 -10.86 9.75 -19.16
C LEU A 437 -11.35 11.05 -18.50
N PHE A 438 -12.54 11.03 -17.90
CA PHE A 438 -13.15 12.17 -17.22
C PHE A 438 -13.13 12.01 -15.69
N MET A 439 -13.36 10.80 -15.19
CA MET A 439 -13.37 10.47 -13.76
C MET A 439 -12.54 9.19 -13.52
N PRO A 440 -11.25 9.30 -13.17
CA PRO A 440 -10.32 8.16 -13.06
C PRO A 440 -10.52 7.34 -11.77
N VAL A 441 -11.78 7.01 -11.46
CA VAL A 441 -12.19 6.25 -10.27
C VAL A 441 -12.92 4.94 -10.64
N THR A 442 -12.72 4.44 -11.84
CA THR A 442 -13.32 3.20 -12.37
C THR A 442 -12.96 1.96 -11.55
N THR A 443 -11.93 2.01 -10.72
CA THR A 443 -11.61 0.95 -9.75
C THR A 443 -12.80 0.61 -8.83
N LEU A 444 -13.71 1.54 -8.59
CA LEU A 444 -14.94 1.31 -7.82
C LEU A 444 -15.84 0.23 -8.44
N PHE A 445 -15.76 -0.02 -9.76
CA PHE A 445 -16.55 -1.04 -10.45
C PHE A 445 -16.23 -2.47 -10.01
N VAL A 446 -15.06 -2.70 -9.41
CA VAL A 446 -14.71 -3.99 -8.79
C VAL A 446 -15.61 -4.29 -7.59
N VAL A 447 -16.03 -3.25 -6.85
CA VAL A 447 -16.95 -3.36 -5.72
C VAL A 447 -18.40 -3.38 -6.21
N ASP A 448 -18.78 -2.41 -7.06
CA ASP A 448 -20.13 -2.30 -7.61
C ASP A 448 -20.12 -1.65 -9.01
N ARG A 449 -20.50 -2.41 -10.05
CA ARG A 449 -20.61 -1.93 -11.43
C ARG A 449 -21.74 -0.91 -11.62
N GLY A 450 -22.77 -0.96 -10.79
CA GLY A 450 -23.86 0.03 -10.80
C GLY A 450 -23.42 1.46 -10.58
N LYS A 451 -22.23 1.64 -9.96
CA LYS A 451 -21.59 2.96 -9.80
C LYS A 451 -21.32 3.66 -11.13
N ALA A 452 -21.23 2.94 -12.25
CA ALA A 452 -21.01 3.53 -13.58
C ALA A 452 -22.10 4.54 -13.95
N ALA A 453 -23.36 4.28 -13.64
CA ALA A 453 -24.46 5.21 -13.89
C ALA A 453 -24.29 6.52 -13.11
N HIS A 454 -23.94 6.45 -11.83
CA HIS A 454 -23.68 7.63 -11.01
C HIS A 454 -22.45 8.43 -11.55
N LEU A 455 -21.38 7.76 -11.93
CA LEU A 455 -20.22 8.45 -12.51
C LEU A 455 -20.56 9.12 -13.85
N ALA A 456 -21.41 8.54 -14.66
CA ALA A 456 -21.89 9.15 -15.91
C ALA A 456 -22.64 10.47 -15.64
N GLU A 457 -23.49 10.52 -14.60
CA GLU A 457 -24.17 11.76 -14.19
C GLU A 457 -23.17 12.82 -13.71
N VAL A 458 -22.21 12.43 -12.85
CA VAL A 458 -21.13 13.32 -12.40
C VAL A 458 -20.33 13.87 -13.59
N ILE A 459 -20.00 13.02 -14.57
CA ILE A 459 -19.28 13.44 -15.77
C ILE A 459 -20.13 14.42 -16.59
N ALA A 460 -21.41 14.15 -16.81
CA ALA A 460 -22.32 15.04 -17.54
C ALA A 460 -22.43 16.43 -16.88
N GLU A 461 -22.41 16.48 -15.54
CA GLU A 461 -22.41 17.72 -14.77
C GLU A 461 -21.08 18.49 -14.90
N GLN A 462 -19.94 17.80 -14.71
CA GLN A 462 -18.62 18.43 -14.66
C GLN A 462 -18.04 18.72 -16.06
N PHE A 463 -18.48 18.00 -17.10
CA PHE A 463 -18.04 18.08 -18.49
C PHE A 463 -19.26 18.16 -19.42
N PRO A 464 -19.98 19.29 -19.47
CA PRO A 464 -21.27 19.39 -20.19
C PRO A 464 -21.16 19.22 -21.70
N GLN A 465 -19.96 19.24 -22.29
CA GLN A 465 -19.74 18.99 -23.72
C GLN A 465 -19.56 17.50 -24.06
N VAL A 466 -19.52 16.60 -23.10
CA VAL A 466 -19.49 15.15 -23.35
C VAL A 466 -20.86 14.71 -23.87
N PRO A 467 -20.94 14.08 -25.07
CA PRO A 467 -22.23 13.58 -25.58
C PRO A 467 -22.87 12.57 -24.62
N ARG A 468 -24.16 12.76 -24.33
CA ARG A 468 -24.89 11.86 -23.44
C ARG A 468 -24.85 10.40 -23.92
N GLU A 469 -25.01 10.19 -25.22
CA GLU A 469 -24.94 8.87 -25.85
C GLU A 469 -23.61 8.16 -25.56
N PHE A 470 -22.48 8.89 -25.59
CA PHE A 470 -21.15 8.37 -25.27
C PHE A 470 -21.08 7.78 -23.86
N LEU A 471 -21.74 8.42 -22.88
CA LEU A 471 -21.83 7.98 -21.50
C LEU A 471 -22.82 6.81 -21.33
N ASP A 472 -23.99 6.90 -21.95
CA ASP A 472 -25.06 5.89 -21.84
C ASP A 472 -24.63 4.55 -22.46
N GLU A 473 -23.89 4.55 -23.57
CA GLU A 473 -23.28 3.36 -24.15
C GLU A 473 -22.26 2.72 -23.18
N ALA A 474 -21.42 3.53 -22.51
CA ALA A 474 -20.47 3.03 -21.52
C ALA A 474 -21.19 2.37 -20.33
N VAL A 475 -22.21 3.04 -19.78
CA VAL A 475 -23.02 2.51 -18.69
C VAL A 475 -23.67 1.19 -19.09
N THR A 476 -24.27 1.16 -20.29
CA THR A 476 -24.94 -0.05 -20.82
C THR A 476 -23.99 -1.22 -20.91
N GLU A 477 -22.78 -1.03 -21.45
CA GLU A 477 -21.79 -2.11 -21.58
C GLU A 477 -21.24 -2.55 -20.21
N ILE A 478 -20.94 -1.62 -19.30
CA ILE A 478 -20.39 -1.93 -17.97
C ILE A 478 -21.40 -2.71 -17.12
N THR A 479 -22.70 -2.34 -17.19
CA THR A 479 -23.75 -2.96 -16.37
C THR A 479 -24.41 -4.17 -17.02
N ARG A 480 -24.11 -4.45 -18.30
CA ARG A 480 -24.67 -5.60 -19.04
C ARG A 480 -24.32 -6.91 -18.34
N GLU A 481 -25.31 -7.77 -18.12
CA GLU A 481 -25.13 -9.15 -17.71
C GLU A 481 -25.48 -10.10 -18.88
N VAL A 482 -24.71 -11.19 -19.03
CA VAL A 482 -24.97 -12.21 -20.11
C VAL A 482 -26.31 -12.92 -19.91
N SER A 483 -26.82 -13.00 -18.67
CA SER A 483 -28.13 -13.54 -18.34
C SER A 483 -29.33 -12.63 -18.76
N GLY A 484 -29.06 -11.45 -19.33
CA GLY A 484 -30.10 -10.47 -19.71
C GLY A 484 -30.75 -9.73 -18.53
N ARG A 485 -30.21 -9.91 -17.31
CA ARG A 485 -30.59 -9.07 -16.16
C ARG A 485 -29.63 -7.88 -16.11
N THR A 486 -30.20 -6.69 -16.14
CA THR A 486 -29.43 -5.48 -15.81
C THR A 486 -29.09 -5.51 -14.32
N VAL A 487 -27.86 -5.22 -13.95
CA VAL A 487 -27.53 -4.95 -12.54
C VAL A 487 -28.47 -3.83 -12.10
N ALA A 488 -29.33 -4.09 -11.12
CA ALA A 488 -30.18 -3.06 -10.57
C ALA A 488 -29.29 -1.88 -10.17
N ALA A 489 -29.67 -0.67 -10.56
CA ALA A 489 -29.00 0.52 -10.05
C ALA A 489 -28.97 0.37 -8.52
N PRO A 490 -27.80 0.53 -7.87
CA PRO A 490 -27.75 0.49 -6.43
C PRO A 490 -28.76 1.49 -5.91
N SER A 491 -29.50 1.13 -4.84
CA SER A 491 -30.24 2.13 -4.09
C SER A 491 -29.22 3.22 -3.79
N SER A 492 -29.45 4.45 -4.30
CA SER A 492 -28.50 5.55 -4.13
C SER A 492 -28.12 5.62 -2.66
N PRO A 493 -26.84 5.51 -2.31
CA PRO A 493 -26.45 5.66 -0.94
C PRO A 493 -26.93 7.04 -0.44
N VAL A 494 -27.16 7.16 0.85
CA VAL A 494 -27.49 8.44 1.49
C VAL A 494 -26.43 9.48 1.07
N ASP A 495 -26.87 10.70 0.73
CA ASP A 495 -25.97 11.80 0.40
C ASP A 495 -25.08 12.10 1.64
N PRO A 496 -23.75 12.17 1.50
CA PRO A 496 -22.86 12.51 2.62
C PRO A 496 -23.24 13.82 3.33
N GLY A 497 -23.79 14.80 2.62
CA GLY A 497 -24.25 16.07 3.17
C GLY A 497 -25.58 16.02 3.91
N ASP A 498 -26.33 14.92 3.80
CA ASP A 498 -27.65 14.77 4.48
C ASP A 498 -27.50 14.32 5.94
N TRP A 499 -26.91 15.17 6.75
CA TRP A 499 -26.69 14.96 8.17
C TRP A 499 -27.96 15.28 9.00
N PRO A 500 -28.39 14.45 9.98
CA PRO A 500 -27.68 13.30 10.58
C PRO A 500 -27.90 11.94 9.90
N TYR A 501 -28.70 11.83 8.83
CA TYR A 501 -28.97 10.55 8.19
C TYR A 501 -27.71 9.87 7.65
N SER A 502 -26.77 10.65 7.09
CA SER A 502 -25.47 10.12 6.64
C SER A 502 -24.61 9.58 7.79
N ARG A 503 -24.64 10.27 8.99
CA ARG A 503 -24.02 9.77 10.22
C ARG A 503 -24.57 8.40 10.60
N ASP A 504 -25.90 8.32 10.76
CA ASP A 504 -26.56 7.10 11.24
C ASP A 504 -26.37 5.94 10.26
N SER A 505 -26.34 6.23 8.97
CA SER A 505 -26.06 5.24 7.92
C SER A 505 -24.61 4.73 7.98
N MET A 506 -23.63 5.62 8.11
CA MET A 506 -22.22 5.21 8.25
C MET A 506 -21.97 4.43 9.54
N VAL A 507 -22.54 4.83 10.65
CA VAL A 507 -22.48 4.10 11.93
C VAL A 507 -23.03 2.69 11.76
N LYS A 508 -24.20 2.52 11.11
CA LYS A 508 -24.78 1.18 10.83
C LYS A 508 -23.88 0.35 9.92
N ALA A 509 -23.27 0.94 8.88
CA ALA A 509 -22.32 0.25 8.01
C ALA A 509 -21.10 -0.27 8.78
N ILE A 510 -20.53 0.58 9.64
CA ILE A 510 -19.36 0.23 10.48
C ILE A 510 -19.73 -0.92 11.42
N LEU A 511 -20.81 -0.80 12.18
CA LEU A 511 -21.21 -1.83 13.14
C LEU A 511 -21.59 -3.15 12.47
N ALA A 512 -22.27 -3.11 11.30
CA ALA A 512 -22.59 -4.30 10.53
C ALA A 512 -21.37 -5.04 9.95
N SER A 513 -20.21 -4.38 9.89
CA SER A 513 -18.97 -4.98 9.41
C SER A 513 -18.09 -5.58 10.52
N ALA A 514 -18.46 -5.36 11.78
CA ALA A 514 -17.67 -5.81 12.93
C ALA A 514 -17.55 -7.35 12.98
N THR A 515 -16.38 -7.83 13.37
CA THR A 515 -16.04 -9.26 13.47
C THR A 515 -15.42 -9.57 14.84
N PRO A 516 -16.21 -9.48 15.93
CA PRO A 516 -15.69 -9.62 17.30
C PRO A 516 -15.12 -11.01 17.62
N GLU A 517 -15.48 -12.02 16.84
CA GLU A 517 -14.93 -13.37 16.95
C GLU A 517 -13.49 -13.49 16.45
N ARG A 518 -12.97 -12.49 15.74
CA ARG A 518 -11.62 -12.50 15.19
C ARG A 518 -10.60 -12.03 16.22
N ASP A 519 -9.36 -12.52 16.07
CA ASP A 519 -8.22 -12.14 16.90
C ASP A 519 -7.26 -11.14 16.25
N ASP A 520 -7.34 -10.97 14.93
CA ASP A 520 -6.46 -10.11 14.14
C ASP A 520 -7.05 -8.72 13.86
N ARG A 521 -8.38 -8.58 13.80
CA ARG A 521 -9.08 -7.31 13.60
C ARG A 521 -10.50 -7.34 14.14
N LEU A 522 -11.03 -6.17 14.52
CA LEU A 522 -12.44 -5.99 14.87
C LEU A 522 -13.24 -5.48 13.66
N PHE A 523 -12.76 -4.43 13.00
CA PHE A 523 -13.38 -3.84 11.81
C PHE A 523 -12.48 -4.03 10.59
N PRO A 524 -13.04 -4.27 9.39
CA PRO A 524 -12.27 -4.36 8.17
C PRO A 524 -11.73 -2.98 7.75
N GLY A 525 -10.44 -2.90 7.51
CA GLY A 525 -9.74 -1.67 7.15
C GLY A 525 -8.67 -1.89 6.08
N ASP A 526 -7.66 -1.03 6.08
CA ASP A 526 -6.50 -1.10 5.18
C ASP A 526 -5.67 -2.36 5.40
N VAL A 527 -4.90 -2.78 4.39
CA VAL A 527 -4.00 -3.95 4.47
C VAL A 527 -2.95 -3.83 5.58
N ALA A 528 -2.63 -2.61 6.02
CA ALA A 528 -1.73 -2.35 7.14
C ALA A 528 -2.21 -2.98 8.46
N GLN A 529 -3.52 -3.22 8.63
CA GLN A 529 -4.09 -3.88 9.82
C GLN A 529 -3.59 -5.33 10.02
N PHE A 530 -3.08 -5.97 8.95
CA PHE A 530 -2.59 -7.35 9.02
C PHE A 530 -1.12 -7.47 9.45
N SER A 531 -0.45 -6.37 9.75
CA SER A 531 0.84 -6.37 10.43
C SER A 531 0.68 -6.71 11.93
N ASP A 532 1.79 -7.05 12.60
CA ASP A 532 1.77 -7.38 14.04
C ASP A 532 1.16 -6.20 14.83
N GLY A 533 0.02 -6.43 15.48
CA GLY A 533 -0.73 -5.42 16.24
C GLY A 533 -1.47 -4.37 15.41
N GLY A 534 -1.40 -4.41 14.08
CA GLY A 534 -2.00 -3.40 13.19
C GLY A 534 -3.51 -3.26 13.30
N GLY A 535 -4.21 -4.35 13.64
CA GLY A 535 -5.66 -4.33 13.88
C GLY A 535 -6.11 -3.62 15.16
N LEU A 536 -5.17 -3.19 16.03
CA LEU A 536 -5.46 -2.46 17.28
C LEU A 536 -5.40 -0.93 17.10
N GLY A 537 -4.48 -0.42 16.26
CA GLY A 537 -4.03 0.97 16.19
C GLY A 537 -5.10 2.00 15.84
N LEU A 538 -4.72 3.28 15.98
CA LEU A 538 -5.60 4.41 15.71
C LEU A 538 -5.83 4.63 14.21
N ALA A 539 -4.82 4.43 13.35
CA ALA A 539 -4.98 4.69 11.93
C ALA A 539 -5.88 3.65 11.24
N HIS A 540 -5.58 2.36 11.39
CA HIS A 540 -6.18 1.28 10.61
C HIS A 540 -6.90 0.22 11.46
N GLY A 541 -6.84 0.31 12.78
CA GLY A 541 -7.39 -0.67 13.70
C GLY A 541 -8.63 -0.24 14.46
N ALA A 542 -9.00 -1.05 15.45
CA ALA A 542 -10.20 -0.89 16.26
C ALA A 542 -10.24 0.44 17.02
N ALA A 543 -9.08 0.89 17.56
CA ALA A 543 -9.03 2.14 18.33
C ALA A 543 -9.50 3.33 17.51
N GLY A 544 -9.10 3.43 16.22
CA GLY A 544 -9.50 4.55 15.37
C GLY A 544 -10.98 4.57 15.03
N VAL A 545 -11.57 3.40 14.82
CA VAL A 545 -13.02 3.28 14.55
C VAL A 545 -13.82 3.64 15.79
N LEU A 546 -13.45 3.12 16.97
CA LEU A 546 -14.11 3.44 18.24
C LEU A 546 -13.98 4.94 18.57
N PHE A 547 -12.81 5.54 18.32
CA PHE A 547 -12.60 6.99 18.46
C PHE A 547 -13.55 7.80 17.56
N ALA A 548 -13.67 7.42 16.27
CA ALA A 548 -14.53 8.14 15.34
C ALA A 548 -16.03 8.02 15.67
N LEU A 549 -16.46 6.83 16.12
CA LEU A 549 -17.83 6.61 16.59
C LEU A 549 -18.15 7.51 17.81
N ASP A 550 -17.30 7.51 18.82
CA ASP A 550 -17.47 8.34 20.02
C ASP A 550 -17.44 9.84 19.66
N ALA A 551 -16.47 10.28 18.86
CA ALA A 551 -16.32 11.66 18.43
C ALA A 551 -17.51 12.17 17.62
N ALA A 552 -18.16 11.32 16.82
CA ALA A 552 -19.37 11.63 16.05
C ALA A 552 -20.68 11.52 16.87
N GLY A 553 -20.59 11.24 18.17
CA GLY A 553 -21.75 11.11 19.06
C GLY A 553 -22.61 9.87 18.82
N ALA A 554 -22.02 8.79 18.32
CA ALA A 554 -22.70 7.49 18.20
C ALA A 554 -22.87 6.83 19.56
N GLU A 555 -23.84 5.90 19.64
CA GLU A 555 -23.99 5.06 20.82
C GLU A 555 -22.73 4.22 21.10
N ARG A 556 -22.42 4.02 22.37
CA ARG A 556 -21.24 3.30 22.81
C ARG A 556 -21.30 1.84 22.38
N TYR A 557 -20.23 1.34 21.75
CA TYR A 557 -20.09 -0.05 21.33
C TYR A 557 -19.26 -0.87 22.33
N GLU A 558 -19.90 -1.30 23.44
CA GLU A 558 -19.24 -1.99 24.57
C GLU A 558 -18.54 -3.30 24.18
N GLU A 559 -19.08 -4.06 23.21
CA GLU A 559 -18.44 -5.28 22.72
C GLU A 559 -17.12 -4.99 22.02
N GLY A 560 -17.07 -3.90 21.23
CA GLY A 560 -15.84 -3.46 20.58
C GLY A 560 -14.78 -2.96 21.56
N GLU A 561 -15.20 -2.26 22.61
CA GLU A 561 -14.30 -1.84 23.68
C GLU A 561 -13.71 -3.04 24.44
N ARG A 562 -14.55 -4.04 24.77
CA ARG A 562 -14.10 -5.30 25.37
C ARG A 562 -13.09 -6.02 24.48
N TRP A 563 -13.37 -6.09 23.18
CA TRP A 563 -12.44 -6.69 22.22
C TRP A 563 -11.06 -6.02 22.28
N LEU A 564 -11.01 -4.67 22.31
CA LEU A 564 -9.76 -3.91 22.37
C LEU A 564 -9.03 -4.13 23.70
N LEU A 565 -9.74 -4.17 24.84
CA LEU A 565 -9.20 -4.46 26.17
C LEU A 565 -8.54 -5.85 26.20
N ASP A 566 -9.25 -6.89 25.73
CA ASP A 566 -8.77 -8.27 25.74
C ASP A 566 -7.53 -8.46 24.85
N ARG A 567 -7.49 -7.83 23.67
CA ARG A 567 -6.37 -7.93 22.71
C ARG A 567 -5.13 -7.15 23.11
N THR A 568 -5.24 -6.25 24.09
CA THR A 568 -4.11 -5.49 24.63
C THR A 568 -3.60 -6.02 25.96
N ALA A 569 -4.14 -7.15 26.46
CA ALA A 569 -3.80 -7.77 27.77
C ALA A 569 -3.23 -9.20 27.64
N PRO A 570 -1.97 -9.46 27.25
CA PRO A 570 -0.96 -8.52 26.76
C PRO A 570 -1.12 -8.15 25.28
N ALA A 571 -0.56 -7.03 24.87
CA ALA A 571 -0.48 -6.67 23.46
C ALA A 571 0.41 -7.66 22.67
N PRO A 572 0.11 -7.94 21.39
CA PRO A 572 0.92 -8.82 20.56
C PRO A 572 2.37 -8.33 20.45
N VAL A 573 3.32 -9.27 20.48
CA VAL A 573 4.75 -8.95 20.32
C VAL A 573 5.00 -8.36 18.95
N GLY A 574 5.70 -7.20 18.93
CA GLY A 574 5.97 -6.45 17.68
C GLY A 574 4.96 -5.35 17.38
N THR A 575 3.93 -5.15 18.25
CA THR A 575 3.02 -4.00 18.13
C THR A 575 3.84 -2.70 18.23
N PRO A 576 3.71 -1.76 17.27
CA PRO A 576 4.35 -0.45 17.33
C PRO A 576 3.94 0.36 18.57
N LEU A 577 4.74 1.37 18.92
CA LEU A 577 4.52 2.18 20.14
C LEU A 577 3.82 3.53 19.84
N GLY A 578 3.68 3.92 18.58
CA GLY A 578 3.28 5.25 18.17
C GLY A 578 1.82 5.61 18.39
N LEU A 579 1.47 6.85 18.00
CA LEU A 579 0.11 7.36 18.13
C LEU A 579 -0.85 6.73 17.10
N TYR A 580 -0.49 6.74 15.82
CA TYR A 580 -1.40 6.26 14.77
C TYR A 580 -1.23 4.77 14.45
N ASP A 581 -0.03 4.24 14.60
CA ASP A 581 0.29 2.86 14.27
C ASP A 581 0.33 1.90 15.48
N GLY A 582 0.26 2.41 16.73
CA GLY A 582 0.59 1.60 17.86
C GLY A 582 -0.12 1.90 19.19
N LEU A 583 0.55 1.44 20.26
CA LEU A 583 -0.02 1.37 21.61
C LEU A 583 -0.33 2.72 22.24
N ALA A 584 0.41 3.79 21.90
CA ALA A 584 0.12 5.13 22.41
C ALA A 584 -1.27 5.62 21.97
N GLY A 585 -1.64 5.37 20.69
CA GLY A 585 -2.98 5.69 20.21
C GLY A 585 -4.06 4.85 20.86
N VAL A 586 -3.79 3.57 21.10
CA VAL A 586 -4.71 2.70 21.84
C VAL A 586 -4.93 3.21 23.27
N ALA A 587 -3.86 3.60 23.96
CA ALA A 587 -3.95 4.16 25.32
C ALA A 587 -4.77 5.45 25.36
N LEU A 588 -4.57 6.35 24.39
CA LEU A 588 -5.34 7.58 24.25
C LEU A 588 -6.85 7.29 24.12
N VAL A 589 -7.21 6.34 23.25
CA VAL A 589 -8.63 6.00 23.02
C VAL A 589 -9.23 5.30 24.23
N LEU A 590 -8.51 4.43 24.90
CA LEU A 590 -8.97 3.75 26.11
C LEU A 590 -9.19 4.77 27.25
N ASP A 591 -8.32 5.77 27.46
CA ASP A 591 -8.56 6.85 28.43
C ASP A 591 -9.83 7.66 28.09
N ARG A 592 -10.00 8.01 26.81
CA ARG A 592 -11.20 8.71 26.32
C ARG A 592 -12.50 7.92 26.57
N LEU A 593 -12.46 6.60 26.39
CA LEU A 593 -13.61 5.72 26.62
C LEU A 593 -13.81 5.35 28.11
N GLY A 594 -12.99 5.88 29.03
CA GLY A 594 -13.10 5.70 30.47
C GLY A 594 -12.31 4.50 31.03
N HIS A 595 -11.52 3.80 30.24
CA HIS A 595 -10.68 2.65 30.64
C HIS A 595 -9.28 3.10 31.10
N ARG A 596 -9.22 4.13 31.96
CA ARG A 596 -7.99 4.81 32.40
C ARG A 596 -6.87 3.90 32.92
N HIS A 597 -7.21 2.95 33.77
CA HIS A 597 -6.20 2.00 34.30
C HIS A 597 -5.49 1.26 33.19
N ARG A 598 -6.25 0.77 32.21
CA ARG A 598 -5.67 0.08 31.07
C ARG A 598 -4.81 0.96 30.19
N ALA A 599 -5.20 2.23 30.01
CA ALA A 599 -4.40 3.20 29.28
C ALA A 599 -3.04 3.42 29.98
N LEU A 600 -3.01 3.52 31.31
CA LEU A 600 -1.78 3.67 32.10
C LEU A 600 -0.90 2.42 32.04
N ASP A 601 -1.47 1.20 32.15
CA ASP A 601 -0.72 -0.06 31.98
C ASP A 601 0.00 -0.12 30.62
N LEU A 602 -0.66 0.29 29.54
CA LEU A 602 -0.05 0.33 28.22
C LEU A 602 1.09 1.33 28.14
N VAL A 603 0.91 2.51 28.74
CA VAL A 603 1.95 3.56 28.77
C VAL A 603 3.15 3.08 29.60
N GLU A 604 2.96 2.42 30.73
CA GLU A 604 4.05 1.81 31.49
C GLU A 604 4.85 0.84 30.64
N GLY A 605 4.16 -0.04 29.88
CA GLY A 605 4.80 -0.94 28.93
C GLY A 605 5.59 -0.21 27.84
N ILE A 606 5.07 0.89 27.30
CA ILE A 606 5.78 1.72 26.30
C ILE A 606 7.04 2.34 26.93
N LEU A 607 6.96 2.88 28.14
CA LEU A 607 8.08 3.53 28.81
C LEU A 607 9.17 2.55 29.28
N ALA A 608 8.84 1.26 29.43
CA ALA A 608 9.83 0.21 29.68
C ALA A 608 10.70 -0.09 28.43
N GLU A 609 10.26 0.27 27.24
CA GLU A 609 11.00 0.13 25.98
C GLU A 609 11.98 1.29 25.73
N ARG A 610 12.78 1.21 24.66
CA ARG A 610 13.70 2.29 24.27
C ARG A 610 12.99 3.37 23.44
N TRP A 611 11.90 3.92 23.95
CA TRP A 611 11.02 4.87 23.27
C TRP A 611 11.74 6.14 22.78
N GLN A 612 12.81 6.62 23.46
CA GLN A 612 13.59 7.79 23.03
C GLN A 612 14.26 7.63 21.66
N LYS A 613 14.37 6.38 21.17
CA LYS A 613 14.91 6.07 19.83
C LYS A 613 13.87 6.08 18.72
N LEU A 614 12.58 6.25 19.03
CA LEU A 614 11.55 6.40 18.04
C LEU A 614 11.88 7.55 17.08
N SER A 615 11.29 7.51 15.87
CA SER A 615 11.35 8.60 14.89
C SER A 615 10.83 9.91 15.48
N SER A 616 11.01 11.01 14.77
CA SER A 616 10.56 12.33 15.26
C SER A 616 9.09 12.59 14.99
N ASP A 617 8.45 11.82 14.11
CA ASP A 617 7.16 12.10 13.52
C ASP A 617 5.95 11.92 14.47
N LEU A 618 4.77 12.32 13.98
CA LEU A 618 3.52 12.19 14.70
C LEU A 618 2.94 10.78 14.60
N HIS A 619 3.17 10.09 13.49
CA HIS A 619 2.53 8.82 13.18
C HIS A 619 2.98 7.70 14.13
N GLY A 620 4.26 7.41 14.15
CA GLY A 620 4.86 6.34 14.94
C GLY A 620 5.92 6.80 15.94
N GLY A 621 6.21 8.11 15.98
CA GLY A 621 7.37 8.70 16.62
C GLY A 621 7.11 9.44 17.94
N LEU A 622 8.17 10.17 18.34
CA LEU A 622 8.21 10.89 19.60
C LEU A 622 7.18 12.02 19.70
N ALA A 623 6.81 12.67 18.58
CA ALA A 623 5.81 13.72 18.60
C ALA A 623 4.45 13.18 19.05
N GLY A 624 4.02 12.06 18.47
CA GLY A 624 2.78 11.40 18.84
C GLY A 624 2.78 10.88 20.27
N LEU A 625 3.86 10.19 20.67
CA LEU A 625 4.01 9.67 22.03
C LEU A 625 4.01 10.80 23.06
N GLY A 626 4.78 11.90 22.83
CA GLY A 626 4.85 13.03 23.73
C GLY A 626 3.49 13.72 23.94
N LEU A 627 2.67 13.83 22.87
CA LEU A 627 1.31 14.35 22.96
C LEU A 627 0.41 13.47 23.84
N VAL A 628 0.48 12.15 23.68
CA VAL A 628 -0.32 11.22 24.49
C VAL A 628 0.11 11.29 25.96
N LEU A 629 1.42 11.28 26.24
CA LEU A 629 1.95 11.38 27.61
C LEU A 629 1.50 12.69 28.29
N GLY A 630 1.60 13.82 27.58
CA GLY A 630 1.15 15.11 28.10
C GLY A 630 -0.35 15.17 28.35
N GLN A 631 -1.16 14.59 27.48
CA GLN A 631 -2.61 14.50 27.68
C GLN A 631 -2.96 13.65 28.89
N LEU A 632 -2.37 12.46 29.02
CA LEU A 632 -2.60 11.57 30.14
C LEU A 632 -2.13 12.19 31.47
N ALA A 633 -0.98 12.89 31.49
CA ALA A 633 -0.56 13.65 32.67
C ALA A 633 -1.64 14.64 33.16
N ARG A 634 -2.30 15.32 32.22
CA ARG A 634 -3.35 16.31 32.54
C ARG A 634 -4.66 15.65 33.00
N THR A 635 -5.05 14.54 32.39
CA THR A 635 -6.32 13.87 32.73
C THR A 635 -6.21 12.99 33.98
N THR A 636 -5.01 12.50 34.31
CA THR A 636 -4.78 11.62 35.46
C THR A 636 -4.12 12.29 36.65
N GLY A 637 -3.40 13.41 36.46
CA GLY A 637 -2.58 14.08 37.48
C GLY A 637 -1.19 13.43 37.66
N GLU A 638 -0.80 12.45 36.83
CA GLU A 638 0.50 11.76 36.90
C GLU A 638 1.62 12.66 36.37
N THR A 639 2.34 13.36 37.28
CA THR A 639 3.38 14.33 36.91
C THR A 639 4.54 13.74 36.15
N GLU A 640 4.92 12.47 36.41
CA GLU A 640 5.98 11.77 35.68
C GLU A 640 5.71 11.67 34.18
N LEU A 641 4.46 11.47 33.77
CA LEU A 641 4.08 11.44 32.35
C LEU A 641 4.32 12.80 31.68
N GLY A 642 4.07 13.90 32.41
CA GLY A 642 4.38 15.26 31.95
C GLY A 642 5.87 15.49 31.75
N GLU A 643 6.70 15.00 32.67
CA GLU A 643 8.17 15.05 32.54
C GLU A 643 8.65 14.27 31.31
N ARG A 644 8.08 13.08 31.03
CA ARG A 644 8.40 12.28 29.81
C ARG A 644 7.94 12.98 28.53
N ALA A 645 6.78 13.63 28.53
CA ALA A 645 6.33 14.44 27.40
C ALA A 645 7.29 15.60 27.12
N HIS A 646 7.75 16.27 28.15
CA HIS A 646 8.76 17.32 28.04
C HIS A 646 10.12 16.78 27.55
N GLU A 647 10.57 15.61 28.03
CA GLU A 647 11.77 14.92 27.54
C GLU A 647 11.67 14.65 26.03
N ALA A 648 10.52 14.13 25.56
CA ALA A 648 10.26 13.89 24.13
C ALA A 648 10.38 15.18 23.32
N ALA A 649 9.77 16.27 23.78
CA ALA A 649 9.85 17.58 23.11
C ALA A 649 11.30 18.11 23.04
N ARG A 650 12.08 17.99 24.11
CA ARG A 650 13.50 18.39 24.11
C ARG A 650 14.35 17.59 23.13
N ILE A 651 14.15 16.28 23.05
CA ILE A 651 14.82 15.42 22.06
C ILE A 651 14.49 15.90 20.64
N LEU A 652 13.23 16.25 20.36
CA LEU A 652 12.82 16.74 19.05
C LEU A 652 13.46 18.10 18.71
N VAL A 653 13.52 19.03 19.65
CA VAL A 653 14.22 20.32 19.45
C VAL A 653 15.70 20.08 19.11
N GLN A 654 16.36 19.18 19.83
CA GLN A 654 17.77 18.83 19.52
C GLN A 654 17.88 18.28 18.09
N ARG A 655 17.02 17.34 17.69
CA ARG A 655 17.03 16.72 16.32
C ARG A 655 16.71 17.74 15.21
N LEU A 656 15.96 18.79 15.51
CA LEU A 656 15.70 19.88 14.55
C LEU A 656 16.95 20.70 14.24
N THR A 657 17.94 20.74 15.15
CA THR A 657 19.23 21.44 14.91
C THR A 657 20.23 20.60 14.09
N GLU A 658 19.98 19.30 13.94
CA GLU A 658 20.85 18.41 13.16
C GLU A 658 20.69 18.65 11.65
N PRO A 659 21.80 18.68 10.88
CA PRO A 659 21.73 18.88 9.46
C PRO A 659 21.05 17.66 8.77
N VAL A 660 20.16 17.93 7.82
CA VAL A 660 19.56 16.88 6.98
C VAL A 660 20.65 16.34 6.05
N PRO A 661 20.87 15.00 6.01
CA PRO A 661 21.83 14.43 5.08
C PRO A 661 21.48 14.78 3.63
N ALA A 662 22.47 15.24 2.85
CA ALA A 662 22.26 15.66 1.45
C ALA A 662 21.70 14.57 0.53
N THR A 663 21.78 13.31 0.94
CA THR A 663 21.27 12.14 0.23
C THR A 663 19.82 11.79 0.59
N SER A 664 19.22 12.41 1.62
CA SER A 664 17.86 12.16 2.05
C SER A 664 16.93 13.30 1.66
N ARG A 665 15.78 12.99 1.04
CA ARG A 665 14.67 13.95 0.98
C ARG A 665 13.90 13.85 2.29
N PRO A 666 13.82 14.94 3.08
CA PRO A 666 13.02 14.93 4.31
C PRO A 666 11.55 14.75 3.93
N ARG A 667 10.84 13.96 4.68
CA ARG A 667 9.37 13.91 4.61
C ARG A 667 8.82 15.20 5.20
N ALA A 668 7.73 15.71 4.64
CA ALA A 668 6.99 16.87 5.14
C ALA A 668 5.52 16.51 5.40
N GLY A 669 4.79 17.41 6.08
CA GLY A 669 3.39 17.24 6.44
C GLY A 669 3.15 16.76 7.87
N LEU A 670 1.88 16.61 8.22
CA LEU A 670 1.44 16.37 9.60
C LEU A 670 1.96 15.05 10.19
N LEU A 671 1.76 13.95 9.46
CA LEU A 671 2.03 12.62 10.02
C LEU A 671 3.51 12.31 10.11
N ARG A 672 4.28 12.62 9.07
CA ARG A 672 5.67 12.13 8.93
C ARG A 672 6.71 13.24 8.72
N GLY A 673 6.28 14.52 8.68
CA GLY A 673 7.13 15.69 8.60
C GLY A 673 7.42 16.33 9.95
N ALA A 674 7.95 17.54 9.90
CA ALA A 674 8.25 18.34 11.08
C ALA A 674 6.99 19.04 11.68
N SER A 675 5.86 19.04 10.97
CA SER A 675 4.59 19.57 11.48
C SER A 675 4.08 18.80 12.70
N GLY A 676 4.32 17.48 12.81
CA GLY A 676 4.01 16.69 14.01
C GLY A 676 4.81 17.15 15.24
N PRO A 677 6.15 17.23 15.17
CA PRO A 677 6.97 17.89 16.19
C PRO A 677 6.52 19.30 16.56
N ALA A 678 6.19 20.14 15.58
CA ALA A 678 5.65 21.48 15.82
C ALA A 678 4.37 21.45 16.67
N LEU A 679 3.45 20.50 16.38
CA LEU A 679 2.23 20.33 17.16
C LEU A 679 2.52 20.00 18.63
N LEU A 680 3.47 19.09 18.93
CA LEU A 680 3.88 18.81 20.30
C LEU A 680 4.45 20.09 20.99
N MET A 681 5.27 20.87 20.29
CA MET A 681 5.84 22.10 20.82
C MET A 681 4.75 23.14 21.13
N LEU A 682 3.72 23.26 20.28
CA LEU A 682 2.56 24.12 20.56
C LEU A 682 1.79 23.66 21.81
N ARG A 683 1.60 22.35 21.99
CA ARG A 683 0.98 21.80 23.21
C ARG A 683 1.88 22.03 24.44
N GLN A 684 3.21 21.91 24.32
CA GLN A 684 4.14 22.27 25.41
C GLN A 684 4.01 23.74 25.79
N TYR A 685 3.91 24.66 24.80
CA TYR A 685 3.63 26.05 25.07
C TYR A 685 2.33 26.24 25.87
N GLU A 686 1.23 25.63 25.44
CA GLU A 686 -0.06 25.71 26.16
C GLU A 686 0.02 25.14 27.58
N TRP A 687 0.89 24.16 27.84
CA TRP A 687 1.04 23.56 29.17
C TRP A 687 1.99 24.31 30.08
N THR A 688 3.00 25.00 29.54
CA THR A 688 4.08 25.63 30.34
C THR A 688 4.11 27.16 30.30
N GLY A 689 3.56 27.77 29.24
CA GLY A 689 3.69 29.20 28.97
C GLY A 689 5.05 29.66 28.47
N GLU A 690 5.97 28.72 28.15
CA GLU A 690 7.31 29.10 27.74
C GLU A 690 7.38 29.42 26.23
N GLU A 691 7.67 30.67 25.87
CA GLU A 691 7.71 31.17 24.48
C GLU A 691 8.75 30.44 23.61
N ALA A 692 9.79 29.86 24.20
CA ALA A 692 10.79 29.05 23.46
C ALA A 692 10.15 27.91 22.67
N TRP A 693 9.02 27.36 23.10
CA TRP A 693 8.30 26.34 22.40
C TRP A 693 7.60 26.86 21.14
N LEU A 694 7.10 28.10 21.13
CA LEU A 694 6.57 28.74 19.92
C LEU A 694 7.65 28.96 18.87
N GLU A 695 8.83 29.43 19.30
CA GLU A 695 9.96 29.61 18.40
C GLU A 695 10.38 28.26 17.77
N ALA A 696 10.47 27.21 18.57
CA ALA A 696 10.81 25.87 18.09
C ALA A 696 9.76 25.31 17.12
N ALA A 697 8.46 25.53 17.39
CA ALA A 697 7.37 25.17 16.49
C ALA A 697 7.48 25.90 15.15
N ALA A 698 7.78 27.20 15.15
CA ALA A 698 7.98 27.99 13.93
C ALA A 698 9.18 27.47 13.11
N VAL A 699 10.28 27.10 13.76
CA VAL A 699 11.45 26.49 13.09
C VAL A 699 11.07 25.16 12.41
N ALA A 700 10.30 24.31 13.11
CA ALA A 700 9.84 23.04 12.55
C ALA A 700 8.94 23.23 11.33
N LEU A 701 8.00 24.19 11.39
CA LEU A 701 7.10 24.50 10.27
C LEU A 701 7.83 25.10 9.06
N ARG A 702 8.83 25.96 9.27
CA ARG A 702 9.69 26.46 8.19
C ARG A 702 10.42 25.31 7.46
N ARG A 703 10.84 24.29 8.21
CA ARG A 703 11.48 23.09 7.61
C ARG A 703 10.53 22.33 6.68
N ASP A 704 9.28 22.15 7.06
CA ASP A 704 8.28 21.50 6.19
C ASP A 704 7.90 22.39 5.00
N LEU A 705 7.75 23.69 5.20
CA LEU A 705 7.49 24.65 4.12
C LEU A 705 8.60 24.69 3.06
N ALA A 706 9.86 24.49 3.46
CA ALA A 706 10.99 24.40 2.53
C ALA A 706 10.90 23.18 1.60
N SER A 707 10.08 22.18 1.92
CA SER A 707 9.77 21.02 1.07
C SER A 707 8.50 21.21 0.24
N CYS A 708 7.87 22.39 0.28
CA CYS A 708 6.67 22.70 -0.50
C CYS A 708 7.03 23.47 -1.77
N VAL A 709 6.16 23.31 -2.78
CA VAL A 709 6.21 24.09 -4.02
C VAL A 709 4.88 24.79 -4.24
N THR A 710 4.92 26.01 -4.78
CA THR A 710 3.73 26.72 -5.26
C THR A 710 3.54 26.42 -6.74
N ARG A 711 2.39 25.85 -7.09
CA ARG A 711 2.03 25.54 -8.48
C ARG A 711 1.51 26.80 -9.19
N GLU A 712 1.39 26.72 -10.54
CA GLU A 712 0.92 27.83 -11.39
C GLU A 712 -0.47 28.36 -10.98
N ASN A 713 -1.34 27.49 -10.46
CA ASN A 713 -2.68 27.85 -9.97
C ASN A 713 -2.68 28.46 -8.56
N GLY A 714 -1.48 28.70 -7.97
CA GLY A 714 -1.32 29.24 -6.63
C GLY A 714 -1.47 28.23 -5.48
N SER A 715 -1.73 26.93 -5.77
CA SER A 715 -1.76 25.90 -4.72
C SER A 715 -0.36 25.65 -4.18
N MET A 716 -0.27 25.50 -2.85
CA MET A 716 0.96 25.10 -2.18
C MET A 716 0.86 23.63 -1.78
N GLU A 717 1.78 22.81 -2.26
CA GLU A 717 1.78 21.36 -2.07
C GLU A 717 3.17 20.85 -1.66
N VAL A 718 3.23 19.78 -0.89
CA VAL A 718 4.49 19.10 -0.54
C VAL A 718 5.05 18.42 -1.79
N ASP A 719 6.33 18.66 -2.13
CA ASP A 719 7.03 18.07 -3.27
C ASP A 719 7.78 16.78 -2.89
N GLU A 720 7.29 15.62 -3.37
CA GLU A 720 8.02 14.33 -3.29
C GLU A 720 9.02 14.13 -4.45
N GLY A 721 9.10 15.09 -5.39
CA GLY A 721 10.01 15.08 -6.54
C GLY A 721 9.47 14.38 -7.78
N TRP A 722 8.55 13.43 -7.65
CA TRP A 722 7.85 12.77 -8.75
C TRP A 722 6.35 13.12 -8.76
N ARG A 723 5.83 13.64 -7.66
CA ARG A 723 4.47 14.17 -7.51
C ARG A 723 4.44 15.21 -6.40
N THR A 724 3.36 15.97 -6.35
CA THR A 724 3.04 16.89 -5.25
C THR A 724 1.83 16.40 -4.46
N LEU A 725 1.78 16.72 -3.15
CA LEU A 725 0.77 16.24 -2.22
C LEU A 725 0.07 17.40 -1.51
N PRO A 726 -1.26 17.57 -1.71
CA PRO A 726 -2.08 18.52 -0.97
C PRO A 726 -2.65 17.94 0.34
N TYR A 727 -2.56 16.63 0.56
CA TYR A 727 -3.35 15.88 1.53
C TYR A 727 -3.06 16.19 3.00
N LEU A 728 -3.96 15.72 3.90
CA LEU A 728 -3.88 15.94 5.33
C LEU A 728 -2.68 15.21 5.98
N GLY A 729 -2.39 13.98 5.57
CA GLY A 729 -1.34 13.17 6.21
C GLY A 729 0.07 13.68 5.93
N ASP A 730 0.53 13.44 4.70
CA ASP A 730 1.89 13.74 4.25
C ASP A 730 1.92 14.91 3.25
N GLY A 731 0.93 15.79 3.28
CA GLY A 731 0.76 16.92 2.38
C GLY A 731 0.56 18.24 3.09
N SER A 732 0.24 19.26 2.30
CA SER A 732 0.17 20.64 2.78
C SER A 732 -1.06 20.96 3.66
N ALA A 733 -2.19 20.25 3.50
CA ALA A 733 -3.37 20.52 4.33
C ALA A 733 -3.11 20.27 5.82
N GLY A 734 -2.36 19.18 6.17
CA GLY A 734 -1.98 18.92 7.55
C GLY A 734 -0.99 19.94 8.11
N LEU A 735 -0.04 20.38 7.29
CA LEU A 735 0.85 21.49 7.63
C LEU A 735 0.03 22.77 7.89
N GLY A 736 -0.97 23.09 7.06
CA GLY A 736 -1.85 24.24 7.21
C GLY A 736 -2.61 24.23 8.55
N MET A 737 -3.07 23.06 9.01
CA MET A 737 -3.73 22.94 10.32
C MET A 737 -2.83 23.36 11.49
N VAL A 738 -1.55 23.00 11.44
CA VAL A 738 -0.58 23.36 12.50
C VAL A 738 -0.12 24.81 12.36
N LEU A 739 -0.06 25.36 11.15
CA LEU A 739 0.16 26.78 10.90
C LEU A 739 -0.96 27.65 11.48
N ASP A 740 -2.22 27.22 11.32
CA ASP A 740 -3.38 27.91 11.94
C ASP A 740 -3.25 27.94 13.47
N ASP A 741 -2.80 26.82 14.07
CA ASP A 741 -2.54 26.75 15.50
C ASP A 741 -1.42 27.72 15.95
N LEU A 742 -0.31 27.74 15.22
CA LEU A 742 0.80 28.65 15.52
C LEU A 742 0.38 30.10 15.43
N VAL A 743 -0.33 30.50 14.36
CA VAL A 743 -0.80 31.89 14.17
C VAL A 743 -1.83 32.29 15.21
N THR A 744 -2.65 31.36 15.70
CA THR A 744 -3.59 31.63 16.82
C THR A 744 -2.84 32.02 18.08
N HIS A 745 -1.72 31.37 18.40
CA HIS A 745 -0.90 31.71 19.57
C HIS A 745 0.03 32.90 19.35
N SER A 746 0.46 33.14 18.10
CA SER A 746 1.36 34.23 17.73
C SER A 746 0.88 34.95 16.46
N PRO A 747 -0.13 35.84 16.56
CA PRO A 747 -0.69 36.56 15.40
C PRO A 747 0.34 37.36 14.57
N ALA A 748 1.43 37.76 15.21
CA ALA A 748 2.52 38.49 14.54
C ALA A 748 3.18 37.66 13.42
N LEU A 749 3.10 36.32 13.50
CA LEU A 749 3.64 35.40 12.49
C LEU A 749 2.74 35.25 11.26
N ASP A 750 1.50 35.80 11.29
CA ASP A 750 0.63 35.76 10.11
C ASP A 750 1.25 36.52 8.91
N GLY A 751 2.04 37.53 9.13
CA GLY A 751 2.80 38.23 8.09
C GLY A 751 3.81 37.33 7.38
N GLU A 752 4.37 36.33 8.05
CA GLU A 752 5.31 35.36 7.49
C GLU A 752 4.59 34.19 6.83
N PHE A 753 3.57 33.63 7.48
CA PHE A 753 2.94 32.38 7.07
C PHE A 753 1.63 32.54 6.28
N GLY A 754 1.08 33.76 6.18
CA GLY A 754 -0.22 34.00 5.56
C GLY A 754 -0.30 33.60 4.10
N THR A 755 0.77 33.85 3.30
CA THR A 755 0.84 33.39 1.90
C THR A 755 0.81 31.85 1.82
N ALA A 756 1.52 31.17 2.70
CA ALA A 756 1.53 29.70 2.74
C ALA A 756 0.15 29.16 3.10
N ARG A 757 -0.52 29.73 4.13
CA ARG A 757 -1.88 29.37 4.53
C ARG A 757 -2.88 29.53 3.38
N SER A 758 -2.84 30.65 2.66
CA SER A 758 -3.68 30.87 1.48
C SER A 758 -3.41 29.87 0.34
N GLY A 759 -2.15 29.55 0.08
CA GLY A 759 -1.77 28.53 -0.91
C GLY A 759 -2.26 27.13 -0.51
N VAL A 760 -2.25 26.79 0.77
CA VAL A 760 -2.82 25.54 1.28
C VAL A 760 -4.34 25.49 1.08
N ILE A 761 -5.07 26.59 1.31
CA ILE A 761 -6.51 26.65 1.01
C ILE A 761 -6.77 26.40 -0.47
N THR A 762 -5.97 26.99 -1.36
CA THR A 762 -6.07 26.73 -2.81
C THR A 762 -5.86 25.23 -3.11
N ALA A 763 -4.89 24.57 -2.47
CA ALA A 763 -4.66 23.15 -2.61
C ALA A 763 -5.82 22.29 -2.04
N ALA A 764 -6.46 22.74 -0.93
CA ALA A 764 -7.56 22.03 -0.27
C ALA A 764 -8.93 22.21 -0.95
N THR A 765 -9.02 23.05 -1.99
CA THR A 765 -10.27 23.38 -2.67
C THR A 765 -10.34 22.87 -4.11
N SER A 766 -9.40 22.04 -4.57
CA SER A 766 -9.47 21.36 -5.87
C SER A 766 -10.80 20.59 -6.04
N ARG A 767 -11.32 20.56 -7.27
CA ARG A 767 -12.56 19.81 -7.58
C ARG A 767 -12.35 18.30 -7.52
N PHE A 768 -11.16 17.80 -7.85
CA PHE A 768 -10.85 16.38 -7.89
C PHE A 768 -9.74 15.99 -6.92
N TYR A 769 -10.00 14.94 -6.17
CA TYR A 769 -9.01 14.16 -5.40
C TYR A 769 -9.18 12.69 -5.73
N ALA A 770 -8.08 11.93 -5.76
CA ALA A 770 -8.11 10.54 -6.23
C ALA A 770 -8.75 9.56 -5.24
N GLN A 771 -8.95 9.94 -3.97
CA GLN A 771 -9.44 9.05 -2.91
C GLN A 771 -10.34 9.81 -1.91
N PRO A 772 -11.25 9.09 -1.20
CA PRO A 772 -12.14 9.70 -0.22
C PRO A 772 -11.53 9.88 1.17
N GLY A 773 -10.52 9.06 1.55
CA GLY A 773 -10.04 8.88 2.92
C GLY A 773 -9.56 10.14 3.64
N LEU A 774 -9.34 10.02 4.95
CA LEU A 774 -9.00 11.14 5.82
C LEU A 774 -7.58 11.67 5.57
N PHE A 775 -6.56 10.79 5.59
CA PHE A 775 -5.18 11.26 5.50
C PHE A 775 -4.67 11.47 4.08
N GLN A 776 -5.20 10.75 3.10
CA GLN A 776 -4.78 10.84 1.69
C GLN A 776 -5.97 11.03 0.74
N GLY A 777 -6.96 11.81 1.15
CA GLY A 777 -8.16 11.98 0.34
C GLY A 777 -8.98 13.19 0.73
N ARG A 778 -10.19 13.23 0.16
CA ARG A 778 -11.13 14.37 0.23
C ARG A 778 -11.63 14.64 1.65
N ALA A 779 -11.84 13.61 2.49
CA ALA A 779 -12.27 13.80 3.86
C ALA A 779 -11.30 14.66 4.68
N GLY A 780 -9.98 14.54 4.41
CA GLY A 780 -8.98 15.41 5.02
C GLY A 780 -9.11 16.88 4.62
N MET A 781 -9.53 17.16 3.38
CA MET A 781 -9.79 18.54 2.92
C MET A 781 -11.02 19.11 3.61
N ILE A 782 -12.09 18.31 3.73
CA ILE A 782 -13.30 18.71 4.49
C ILE A 782 -12.92 19.06 5.92
N LEU A 783 -12.15 18.20 6.60
CA LEU A 783 -11.73 18.43 7.97
C LEU A 783 -10.85 19.70 8.11
N HIS A 784 -9.92 19.94 7.18
CA HIS A 784 -9.11 21.16 7.20
C HIS A 784 -9.97 22.41 6.99
N LEU A 785 -10.83 22.41 5.97
CA LEU A 785 -11.68 23.56 5.64
C LEU A 785 -12.72 23.86 6.74
N SER A 786 -13.20 22.86 7.48
CA SER A 786 -14.18 23.05 8.57
C SER A 786 -13.61 23.75 9.81
N ARG A 787 -12.27 23.79 9.96
CA ARG A 787 -11.64 24.36 11.16
C ARG A 787 -10.71 25.55 10.89
N THR A 788 -10.29 25.77 9.65
CA THR A 788 -9.31 26.81 9.31
C THR A 788 -9.88 28.21 9.38
N THR A 789 -9.07 29.15 9.82
CA THR A 789 -9.36 30.60 9.79
C THR A 789 -8.62 31.32 8.68
N ALA A 790 -7.90 30.58 7.82
CA ALA A 790 -7.12 31.15 6.74
C ALA A 790 -8.00 31.85 5.68
N PRO A 791 -7.55 32.97 5.11
CA PRO A 791 -8.28 33.66 4.06
C PRO A 791 -8.55 32.74 2.86
N GLY A 792 -9.76 32.80 2.34
CA GLY A 792 -10.18 31.97 1.19
C GLY A 792 -10.93 30.70 1.55
N ALA A 793 -10.97 30.26 2.81
CA ALA A 793 -11.89 29.22 3.24
C ALA A 793 -13.31 29.82 3.34
N THR A 794 -14.24 29.27 2.56
CA THR A 794 -15.66 29.70 2.55
C THR A 794 -16.59 28.51 2.70
N GLU A 795 -17.81 28.77 3.15
CA GLU A 795 -18.84 27.73 3.29
C GLU A 795 -19.14 27.04 1.94
N ASP A 796 -19.20 27.80 0.83
CA ASP A 796 -19.42 27.25 -0.50
C ASP A 796 -18.30 26.26 -0.93
N ARG A 797 -17.06 26.57 -0.58
CA ARG A 797 -15.92 25.70 -0.85
C ARG A 797 -15.95 24.42 -0.03
N LEU A 798 -16.32 24.53 1.25
CA LEU A 798 -16.53 23.37 2.11
C LEU A 798 -17.70 22.52 1.59
N ALA A 799 -18.84 23.15 1.25
CA ALA A 799 -19.99 22.45 0.68
C ALA A 799 -19.64 21.70 -0.63
N ALA A 800 -18.83 22.32 -1.49
CA ALA A 800 -18.36 21.68 -2.73
C ALA A 800 -17.48 20.42 -2.44
N GLN A 801 -16.68 20.44 -1.37
CA GLN A 801 -15.90 19.25 -0.98
C GLN A 801 -16.79 18.15 -0.40
N ILE A 802 -17.82 18.51 0.38
CA ILE A 802 -18.79 17.54 0.91
C ILE A 802 -19.56 16.89 -0.24
N ALA A 803 -20.08 17.68 -1.19
CA ALA A 803 -20.76 17.15 -2.38
C ALA A 803 -19.87 16.22 -3.20
N GLY A 804 -18.60 16.62 -3.42
CA GLY A 804 -17.61 15.78 -4.13
C GLY A 804 -17.25 14.48 -3.40
N LEU A 805 -17.42 14.38 -2.09
CA LEU A 805 -17.26 13.12 -1.36
C LEU A 805 -18.30 12.09 -1.81
N GLY A 806 -19.48 12.50 -2.24
CA GLY A 806 -20.51 11.67 -2.83
C GLY A 806 -20.05 10.88 -4.08
N TRP A 807 -19.05 11.35 -4.80
CA TRP A 807 -18.48 10.63 -5.95
C TRP A 807 -17.94 9.26 -5.57
N PHE A 808 -17.49 9.10 -4.33
CA PHE A 808 -16.93 7.86 -3.78
C PHE A 808 -17.94 7.05 -2.94
N ALA A 809 -19.13 7.58 -2.67
CA ALA A 809 -20.15 6.92 -1.87
C ALA A 809 -20.54 5.57 -2.46
N MET A 810 -20.53 4.53 -1.63
CA MET A 810 -20.89 3.15 -1.93
C MET A 810 -21.93 2.65 -0.95
N ALA A 811 -22.59 1.54 -1.26
CA ALA A 811 -23.52 0.90 -0.35
C ALA A 811 -22.92 -0.40 0.23
N TYR A 812 -22.95 -0.53 1.57
CA TYR A 812 -22.70 -1.79 2.25
C TYR A 812 -23.94 -2.18 3.05
N GLN A 813 -24.56 -3.31 2.72
CA GLN A 813 -25.84 -3.75 3.30
C GLN A 813 -26.91 -2.63 3.30
N GLY A 814 -26.96 -1.83 2.23
CA GLY A 814 -27.90 -0.71 2.09
C GLY A 814 -27.53 0.55 2.86
N GLN A 815 -26.37 0.60 3.52
CA GLN A 815 -25.86 1.72 4.31
C GLN A 815 -24.71 2.41 3.60
N LEU A 816 -24.51 3.72 3.88
CA LEU A 816 -23.42 4.51 3.32
C LEU A 816 -22.05 4.03 3.83
N ALA A 817 -21.17 3.71 2.90
CA ALA A 817 -19.77 3.35 3.18
C ALA A 817 -18.84 3.96 2.13
N PHE A 818 -17.53 3.96 2.42
CA PHE A 818 -16.53 4.49 1.52
C PHE A 818 -15.44 3.46 1.22
N PRO A 819 -14.85 3.50 0.01
CA PRO A 819 -13.72 2.66 -0.33
C PRO A 819 -12.48 3.08 0.47
N GLY A 820 -11.62 2.11 0.77
CA GLY A 820 -10.31 2.33 1.35
C GLY A 820 -9.27 2.74 0.33
N HIS A 821 -8.01 2.75 0.77
CA HIS A 821 -6.88 3.06 -0.08
C HIS A 821 -6.86 2.15 -1.33
N GLN A 822 -6.50 2.69 -2.49
CA GLN A 822 -6.59 2.05 -3.82
C GLN A 822 -8.02 1.77 -4.34
N MET A 823 -9.08 2.00 -3.58
CA MET A 823 -10.49 1.92 -3.98
C MET A 823 -10.98 0.55 -4.50
N MET A 824 -10.20 -0.52 -4.32
CA MET A 824 -10.61 -1.88 -4.75
C MET A 824 -11.57 -2.55 -3.77
N ARG A 825 -11.62 -2.06 -2.53
CA ARG A 825 -12.47 -2.58 -1.45
C ARG A 825 -12.92 -1.45 -0.55
N LEU A 826 -14.02 -1.68 0.16
CA LEU A 826 -14.48 -0.80 1.24
C LEU A 826 -13.51 -0.86 2.42
N SER A 827 -13.49 0.18 3.21
CA SER A 827 -12.76 0.24 4.48
C SER A 827 -13.59 0.95 5.54
N MET A 828 -13.47 0.46 6.78
CA MET A 828 -14.12 1.07 7.94
C MET A 828 -13.14 1.83 8.83
N ASP A 829 -11.84 1.82 8.53
CA ASP A 829 -10.82 2.44 9.37
C ASP A 829 -10.86 3.98 9.34
N LEU A 830 -10.13 4.58 10.29
CA LEU A 830 -10.03 6.04 10.42
C LEU A 830 -9.19 6.67 9.30
N ALA A 831 -8.09 6.05 8.91
CA ALA A 831 -7.13 6.69 8.00
C ALA A 831 -7.63 6.77 6.56
N THR A 832 -8.28 5.70 6.07
CA THR A 832 -8.59 5.53 4.66
C THR A 832 -10.09 5.37 4.38
N GLY A 833 -10.89 5.01 5.37
CA GLY A 833 -12.23 4.48 5.20
C GLY A 833 -13.37 5.32 5.79
N THR A 834 -14.46 4.63 6.06
CA THR A 834 -15.76 5.20 6.46
C THR A 834 -15.67 5.97 7.80
N ALA A 835 -14.89 5.47 8.77
CA ALA A 835 -14.74 6.17 10.06
C ALA A 835 -14.04 7.53 9.91
N GLY A 836 -13.07 7.65 9.00
CA GLY A 836 -12.44 8.93 8.70
C GLY A 836 -13.38 9.92 8.01
N CYS A 837 -14.22 9.42 7.10
CA CYS A 837 -15.27 10.23 6.46
C CYS A 837 -16.33 10.68 7.49
N LEU A 838 -16.74 9.80 8.41
CA LEU A 838 -17.65 10.11 9.51
C LEU A 838 -17.11 11.23 10.40
N LEU A 839 -15.83 11.15 10.79
CA LEU A 839 -15.16 12.17 11.59
C LEU A 839 -15.14 13.52 10.88
N ALA A 840 -14.75 13.54 9.60
CA ALA A 840 -14.65 14.78 8.81
C ALA A 840 -16.00 15.45 8.57
N LEU A 841 -17.03 14.66 8.26
CA LEU A 841 -18.39 15.17 8.11
C LEU A 841 -19.00 15.65 9.42
N GLY A 842 -18.75 14.92 10.53
CA GLY A 842 -19.15 15.38 11.87
C GLY A 842 -18.57 16.74 12.22
N ALA A 843 -17.26 16.93 11.96
CA ALA A 843 -16.59 18.22 12.18
C ALA A 843 -17.19 19.36 11.33
N ALA A 844 -17.60 19.06 10.10
CA ALA A 844 -18.08 20.05 9.15
C ALA A 844 -19.58 20.40 9.34
N LEU A 845 -20.41 19.42 9.70
CA LEU A 845 -21.86 19.53 9.67
C LEU A 845 -22.53 19.59 11.05
N ASP A 846 -21.79 19.25 12.11
CA ASP A 846 -22.34 19.22 13.48
C ASP A 846 -21.39 19.84 14.50
N PRO A 847 -21.48 21.16 14.71
CA PRO A 847 -20.63 21.85 15.68
C PRO A 847 -20.86 21.39 17.14
N ALA A 848 -21.92 20.61 17.42
CA ALA A 848 -22.15 20.08 18.77
C ALA A 848 -21.30 18.82 19.07
N THR A 849 -20.78 18.16 18.06
CA THR A 849 -19.93 16.97 18.23
C THR A 849 -18.49 17.33 18.59
N ASP A 850 -17.76 16.36 19.15
CA ASP A 850 -16.32 16.49 19.44
C ASP A 850 -15.46 15.89 18.31
N ALA A 851 -15.95 16.04 17.07
CA ALA A 851 -15.35 15.47 15.88
C ALA A 851 -14.13 16.29 15.42
N HIS A 852 -12.94 15.88 15.84
CA HIS A 852 -11.66 16.46 15.41
C HIS A 852 -10.54 15.40 15.48
N LEU A 853 -9.39 15.66 14.85
CA LEU A 853 -8.21 14.83 15.07
C LEU A 853 -7.69 14.98 16.52
N PRO A 854 -7.12 13.91 17.08
CA PRO A 854 -6.43 14.03 18.37
C PRO A 854 -5.44 15.19 18.36
N PHE A 855 -5.50 16.03 19.41
CA PHE A 855 -4.63 17.20 19.62
C PHE A 855 -4.82 18.36 18.62
N LEU A 856 -5.82 18.29 17.73
CA LEU A 856 -6.13 19.35 16.76
C LEU A 856 -7.61 19.76 16.86
N PRO A 857 -8.11 20.21 18.04
CA PRO A 857 -9.47 20.71 18.15
C PRO A 857 -9.64 22.02 17.35
N PRO A 858 -10.87 22.43 17.02
CA PRO A 858 -11.14 23.75 16.46
C PRO A 858 -10.60 24.87 17.37
N PRO A 859 -10.13 26.00 16.81
CA PRO A 859 -9.51 27.07 17.58
C PRO A 859 -10.37 27.62 18.73
N ASP A 860 -11.69 27.71 18.53
CA ASP A 860 -12.69 28.27 19.48
C ASP A 860 -13.01 27.30 20.63
N ARG A 861 -12.62 26.04 20.58
CA ARG A 861 -12.87 25.02 21.62
C ARG A 861 -11.66 24.75 22.51
N ARG A 862 -10.61 25.53 22.41
CA ARG A 862 -9.42 25.34 23.25
C ARG A 862 -9.68 25.80 24.66
N PRO A 863 -9.33 25.00 25.68
CA PRO A 863 -9.31 25.53 27.05
C PRO A 863 -8.25 26.64 27.12
N HIS A 864 -8.66 27.81 27.62
CA HIS A 864 -7.78 28.97 27.92
C HIS A 864 -6.77 28.64 29.01
#